data_bed32685888ec723575d36ac287e2960
#
_entry.id   bed32685888ec723575d36ac287e2960
#
_cell.length_a   1.000
_cell.length_b   1.000
_cell.length_c   1.000
_cell.angle_alpha   90.00
_cell.angle_beta   90.00
_cell.angle_gamma   90.00
#
_symmetry.space_group_name_H-M   'P 1'
#
loop_
_entity.id
_entity.type
_entity.pdbx_description
1 polymer ?
#
loop_
_entity_poly.entity_id
_entity_poly.type
_entity_poly.pdbx_seq_one_letter_code
_entity_poly.pdbx_strand_id
1 'polypeptide(L)'
;MNTLVGLGALSSFAVSSVAAFIPKLGWKTFFEEPIMLIAFVLLGKNLEQRAKLKAASDMTGLLNILPSKARLMVDNDAEQSSFTEVPCGTLAVGDYILVLPGDRIPADGLVKAGRSTVDESSLTGEPMPVTKIAGAEVSAGSINLNGKLTVEVRRPGGETVMSDILHLVEEAQTREAPVQRLADKVAGNFTYGVMALSSATFMFWSIFGSQFVPAAIQQGSAMSLALQLSCSVLVIACPCALGLATPTAVLVGTSLGATRGLLLRGGDVLEKFAEVDAIVFDKTGTLTIGKPVVTKVIASHSEGGVNTKDSWNNEWTEGDILSLAAGVESNTNHPLGKAIMEAAQAANCINMKAKDGSFMEEPGSGAVATIGEKQVSVGTVDWIRRHGVVRDPFPEAESFGQSVAYVAVDGTLAGLICFEDKIREDSHQVISALSKQGISVYMLSGDKESAAMDVASVVGIQLDKVISEVKPHEKKKFISELQKEHKLVAMVGDGINDAAALALADVGIAMGGGVGAASDVSSVVLMGNRLSQLVDALELSKETMRTVKQNLWWAFLYNIVGLPVAAGALLPVTGTMLTPSIAGALMGFSSVSVMANSLLLRARMSSRHHVQSREKPHNTISGVSDGADEVEQSYPSKWRST
;
A
#
# COMPACT_ATOMS: atom_id res chain seq x y z
N MET A 1 -4.52 -11.96 32.33
CA MET A 1 -5.89 -11.36 32.37
C MET A 1 -6.93 -12.27 33.03
N ASN A 2 -7.10 -13.49 32.56
CA ASN A 2 -8.09 -14.43 33.10
C ASN A 2 -7.84 -14.78 34.57
N THR A 3 -6.60 -14.70 35.06
CA THR A 3 -6.23 -14.97 36.45
C THR A 3 -6.77 -13.96 37.45
N LEU A 4 -6.78 -12.65 37.13
CA LEU A 4 -7.32 -11.60 38.02
C LEU A 4 -8.84 -11.71 38.19
N VAL A 5 -9.55 -11.89 37.06
CA VAL A 5 -11.01 -12.09 37.07
C VAL A 5 -11.37 -13.40 37.78
N GLY A 6 -10.61 -14.48 37.49
CA GLY A 6 -10.78 -15.76 38.15
C GLY A 6 -10.54 -15.70 39.66
N LEU A 7 -9.49 -14.98 40.08
CA LEU A 7 -9.18 -14.80 41.49
C LEU A 7 -10.25 -13.96 42.22
N GLY A 8 -10.75 -12.90 41.58
CA GLY A 8 -11.85 -12.11 42.09
C GLY A 8 -13.16 -12.91 42.25
N ALA A 9 -13.52 -13.70 41.23
CA ALA A 9 -14.70 -14.56 41.27
C ALA A 9 -14.57 -15.69 42.30
N LEU A 10 -13.43 -16.36 42.37
CA LEU A 10 -13.18 -17.44 43.31
C LEU A 10 -13.12 -16.94 44.75
N SER A 11 -12.48 -15.79 45.01
CA SER A 11 -12.44 -15.21 46.37
C SER A 11 -13.83 -14.79 46.84
N SER A 12 -14.62 -14.16 45.98
CA SER A 12 -16.01 -13.75 46.29
C SER A 12 -16.90 -14.98 46.54
N PHE A 13 -16.78 -16.02 45.72
CA PHE A 13 -17.50 -17.28 45.91
C PHE A 13 -17.10 -18.01 47.22
N ALA A 14 -15.78 -18.10 47.47
CA ALA A 14 -15.26 -18.78 48.68
C ALA A 14 -15.78 -18.08 49.96
N VAL A 15 -15.77 -16.74 50.01
CA VAL A 15 -16.26 -15.99 51.16
C VAL A 15 -17.76 -16.13 51.31
N SER A 16 -18.53 -16.06 50.24
CA SER A 16 -19.98 -16.28 50.29
C SER A 16 -20.32 -17.68 50.77
N SER A 17 -19.52 -18.70 50.39
CA SER A 17 -19.66 -20.06 50.88
C SER A 17 -19.37 -20.15 52.38
N VAL A 18 -18.26 -19.56 52.86
CA VAL A 18 -17.95 -19.49 54.28
C VAL A 18 -19.05 -18.78 55.08
N ALA A 19 -19.55 -17.67 54.59
CA ALA A 19 -20.65 -16.91 55.19
C ALA A 19 -21.95 -17.75 55.30
N ALA A 20 -22.25 -18.55 54.30
CA ALA A 20 -23.41 -19.43 54.26
C ALA A 20 -23.28 -20.61 55.24
N PHE A 21 -22.08 -21.21 55.32
CA PHE A 21 -21.84 -22.37 56.21
C PHE A 21 -21.68 -22.00 57.70
N ILE A 22 -21.22 -20.75 57.97
CA ILE A 22 -20.97 -20.28 59.33
C ILE A 22 -21.77 -18.99 59.64
N PRO A 23 -23.10 -19.07 59.85
CA PRO A 23 -23.96 -17.88 60.07
C PRO A 23 -23.56 -17.03 61.26
N LYS A 24 -22.83 -17.62 62.23
CA LYS A 24 -22.33 -16.92 63.44
C LYS A 24 -21.36 -15.77 63.15
N LEU A 25 -20.72 -15.76 61.93
CA LEU A 25 -19.82 -14.68 61.51
C LEU A 25 -20.54 -13.37 61.13
N GLY A 26 -21.86 -13.42 60.92
CA GLY A 26 -22.66 -12.21 60.55
C GLY A 26 -22.26 -11.64 59.19
N TRP A 27 -21.59 -12.40 58.32
CA TRP A 27 -21.17 -11.98 57.01
C TRP A 27 -22.34 -12.10 56.03
N LYS A 28 -22.48 -11.12 55.13
CA LYS A 28 -23.44 -11.23 54.01
C LYS A 28 -22.91 -12.18 52.94
N THR A 29 -23.79 -12.94 52.32
CA THR A 29 -23.51 -13.77 51.16
C THR A 29 -23.60 -12.90 49.89
N PHE A 30 -22.68 -13.11 48.94
CA PHE A 30 -22.57 -12.34 47.70
C PHE A 30 -22.47 -13.29 46.48
N PHE A 31 -23.27 -14.34 46.44
CA PHE A 31 -23.24 -15.32 45.34
C PHE A 31 -23.61 -14.70 43.99
N GLU A 32 -24.35 -13.61 43.96
CA GLU A 32 -24.69 -12.85 42.77
C GLU A 32 -23.47 -12.18 42.13
N GLU A 33 -22.50 -11.71 42.93
CA GLU A 33 -21.36 -10.96 42.45
C GLU A 33 -20.45 -11.77 41.49
N PRO A 34 -20.00 -12.98 41.81
CA PRO A 34 -19.19 -13.78 40.85
C PRO A 34 -19.98 -14.17 39.61
N ILE A 35 -21.29 -14.40 39.71
CA ILE A 35 -22.14 -14.73 38.55
C ILE A 35 -22.26 -13.52 37.62
N MET A 36 -22.59 -12.36 38.14
CA MET A 36 -22.70 -11.13 37.38
C MET A 36 -21.36 -10.71 36.77
N LEU A 37 -20.25 -10.87 37.52
CA LEU A 37 -18.92 -10.60 37.05
C LEU A 37 -18.57 -11.48 35.84
N ILE A 38 -18.77 -12.80 35.93
CA ILE A 38 -18.51 -13.73 34.84
C ILE A 38 -19.41 -13.40 33.63
N ALA A 39 -20.71 -13.08 33.88
CA ALA A 39 -21.64 -12.71 32.82
C ALA A 39 -21.19 -11.46 32.06
N PHE A 40 -20.78 -10.40 32.75
CA PHE A 40 -20.31 -9.15 32.12
C PHE A 40 -18.98 -9.37 31.38
N VAL A 41 -18.05 -10.16 31.92
CA VAL A 41 -16.79 -10.50 31.26
C VAL A 41 -17.03 -11.32 29.98
N LEU A 42 -17.93 -12.30 30.03
CA LEU A 42 -18.29 -13.11 28.86
C LEU A 42 -19.02 -12.27 27.81
N LEU A 43 -19.92 -11.39 28.22
CA LEU A 43 -20.58 -10.46 27.33
C LEU A 43 -19.56 -9.55 26.63
N GLY A 44 -18.65 -8.95 27.42
CA GLY A 44 -17.57 -8.10 26.89
C GLY A 44 -16.70 -8.83 25.87
N LYS A 45 -16.27 -10.08 26.18
CA LYS A 45 -15.50 -10.92 25.25
C LYS A 45 -16.26 -11.30 23.98
N ASN A 46 -17.57 -11.56 24.10
CA ASN A 46 -18.40 -11.85 22.92
C ASN A 46 -18.49 -10.62 22.01
N LEU A 47 -18.74 -9.43 22.59
CA LEU A 47 -18.74 -8.18 21.83
C LEU A 47 -17.39 -7.89 21.17
N GLU A 48 -16.30 -8.15 21.89
CA GLU A 48 -14.93 -8.07 21.37
C GLU A 48 -14.73 -8.97 20.16
N GLN A 49 -15.09 -10.25 20.26
CA GLN A 49 -14.95 -11.20 19.17
C GLN A 49 -15.78 -10.78 17.93
N ARG A 50 -17.03 -10.35 18.16
CA ARG A 50 -17.90 -9.83 17.08
C ARG A 50 -17.31 -8.59 16.41
N ALA A 51 -16.72 -7.67 17.18
CA ALA A 51 -16.11 -6.48 16.62
C ALA A 51 -14.82 -6.80 15.84
N LYS A 52 -13.99 -7.74 16.31
CA LYS A 52 -12.82 -8.25 15.57
C LYS A 52 -13.25 -8.89 14.26
N LEU A 53 -14.29 -9.74 14.27
CA LEU A 53 -14.85 -10.34 13.05
C LEU A 53 -15.37 -9.27 12.10
N LYS A 54 -16.06 -8.24 12.60
CA LYS A 54 -16.54 -7.13 11.77
C LYS A 54 -15.39 -6.28 11.22
N ALA A 55 -14.34 -6.05 11.98
CA ALA A 55 -13.13 -5.36 11.51
C ALA A 55 -12.40 -6.17 10.40
N ALA A 56 -12.40 -7.50 10.53
CA ALA A 56 -11.84 -8.41 9.52
C ALA A 56 -12.80 -8.72 8.34
N SER A 57 -14.07 -8.27 8.40
CA SER A 57 -15.07 -8.62 7.38
C SER A 57 -14.76 -8.08 5.98
N ASP A 58 -14.02 -6.97 5.87
CA ASP A 58 -13.57 -6.45 4.59
C ASP A 58 -12.53 -7.36 3.94
N MET A 59 -11.70 -8.00 4.77
CA MET A 59 -10.75 -9.00 4.32
C MET A 59 -11.46 -10.25 3.79
N THR A 60 -12.54 -10.66 4.46
CA THR A 60 -13.42 -11.75 3.94
C THR A 60 -14.09 -11.33 2.63
N GLY A 61 -14.39 -10.04 2.45
CA GLY A 61 -14.85 -9.46 1.19
C GLY A 61 -13.84 -9.62 0.06
N LEU A 62 -12.54 -9.43 0.34
CA LEU A 62 -11.45 -9.65 -0.63
C LEU A 62 -11.31 -11.14 -1.01
N LEU A 63 -11.48 -12.06 -0.05
CA LEU A 63 -11.50 -13.51 -0.34
C LEU A 63 -12.63 -13.92 -1.31
N ASN A 64 -13.77 -13.26 -1.22
CA ASN A 64 -14.93 -13.53 -2.08
C ASN A 64 -14.85 -12.87 -3.48
N ILE A 65 -13.77 -12.15 -3.77
CA ILE A 65 -13.56 -11.53 -5.08
C ILE A 65 -13.20 -12.58 -6.14
N LEU A 66 -12.51 -13.66 -5.77
CA LEU A 66 -12.17 -14.72 -6.72
C LEU A 66 -13.40 -15.59 -7.03
N PRO A 67 -13.71 -15.83 -8.30
CA PRO A 67 -14.79 -16.73 -8.67
C PRO A 67 -14.42 -18.18 -8.32
N SER A 68 -15.41 -19.00 -8.00
CA SER A 68 -15.20 -20.42 -7.69
C SER A 68 -15.02 -21.29 -8.93
N LYS A 69 -15.51 -20.82 -10.10
CA LYS A 69 -15.50 -21.54 -11.38
C LYS A 69 -14.94 -20.68 -12.50
N ALA A 70 -14.31 -21.33 -13.46
CA ALA A 70 -13.79 -20.75 -14.69
C ALA A 70 -14.35 -21.49 -15.93
N ARG A 71 -14.46 -20.81 -17.06
CA ARG A 71 -14.81 -21.42 -18.36
C ARG A 71 -13.54 -21.75 -19.11
N LEU A 72 -13.11 -23.01 -19.04
CA LEU A 72 -11.96 -23.53 -19.77
C LEU A 72 -12.35 -23.83 -21.22
N MET A 73 -11.57 -23.35 -22.18
CA MET A 73 -11.74 -23.67 -23.61
C MET A 73 -11.16 -25.06 -23.91
N VAL A 74 -11.95 -25.92 -24.56
CA VAL A 74 -11.55 -27.30 -24.84
C VAL A 74 -10.87 -27.43 -26.20
N ASP A 75 -11.20 -26.54 -27.17
CA ASP A 75 -10.59 -26.48 -28.50
C ASP A 75 -10.00 -25.09 -28.79
N ASN A 76 -8.82 -25.07 -29.41
CA ASN A 76 -8.12 -23.82 -29.77
C ASN A 76 -8.68 -23.15 -31.06
N ASP A 77 -9.70 -23.76 -31.72
CA ASP A 77 -10.29 -23.20 -32.92
C ASP A 77 -11.36 -22.15 -32.61
N ALA A 78 -11.09 -20.93 -33.07
CA ALA A 78 -11.83 -19.71 -32.73
C ALA A 78 -13.30 -19.68 -33.20
N GLU A 79 -13.77 -20.59 -34.04
CA GLU A 79 -15.13 -20.55 -34.66
C GLU A 79 -16.17 -21.46 -34.00
N GLN A 80 -15.77 -22.49 -33.21
CA GLN A 80 -16.68 -23.32 -32.42
C GLN A 80 -16.12 -23.58 -31.02
N SER A 81 -15.98 -22.53 -30.23
CA SER A 81 -15.41 -22.63 -28.86
C SER A 81 -16.40 -23.33 -27.93
N SER A 82 -16.27 -24.65 -27.77
CA SER A 82 -16.87 -25.35 -26.65
C SER A 82 -16.09 -25.03 -25.39
N PHE A 83 -16.76 -24.60 -24.34
CA PHE A 83 -16.15 -24.37 -23.04
C PHE A 83 -16.74 -25.32 -22.00
N THR A 84 -15.92 -25.73 -21.04
CA THR A 84 -16.34 -26.51 -19.88
C THR A 84 -16.16 -25.70 -18.61
N GLU A 85 -17.15 -25.65 -17.73
CA GLU A 85 -16.98 -25.04 -16.40
C GLU A 85 -16.14 -25.95 -15.52
N VAL A 86 -15.03 -25.42 -15.03
CA VAL A 86 -14.11 -26.11 -14.12
C VAL A 86 -13.92 -25.28 -12.85
N PRO A 87 -13.60 -25.89 -11.70
CA PRO A 87 -13.18 -25.16 -10.52
C PRO A 87 -11.90 -24.36 -10.79
N CYS A 88 -11.80 -23.11 -10.33
CA CYS A 88 -10.60 -22.27 -10.56
C CYS A 88 -9.30 -22.91 -10.06
N GLY A 89 -9.36 -23.73 -9.00
CA GLY A 89 -8.20 -24.45 -8.48
C GLY A 89 -7.66 -25.56 -9.38
N THR A 90 -8.34 -25.93 -10.47
CA THR A 90 -7.88 -26.95 -11.43
C THR A 90 -7.22 -26.33 -12.67
N LEU A 91 -7.22 -25.01 -12.79
CA LEU A 91 -6.55 -24.32 -13.89
C LEU A 91 -5.03 -24.53 -13.82
N ALA A 92 -4.41 -24.69 -14.98
CA ALA A 92 -2.96 -24.82 -15.15
C ALA A 92 -2.40 -23.65 -15.97
N VAL A 93 -1.09 -23.43 -15.87
CA VAL A 93 -0.39 -22.45 -16.71
C VAL A 93 -0.48 -22.87 -18.16
N GLY A 94 -0.88 -21.95 -19.04
CA GLY A 94 -1.08 -22.18 -20.47
C GLY A 94 -2.50 -22.53 -20.86
N ASP A 95 -3.43 -22.73 -19.89
CA ASP A 95 -4.85 -22.92 -20.17
C ASP A 95 -5.46 -21.65 -20.78
N TYR A 96 -6.44 -21.84 -21.67
CA TYR A 96 -7.22 -20.75 -22.25
C TYR A 96 -8.57 -20.66 -21.58
N ILE A 97 -8.89 -19.52 -21.00
CA ILE A 97 -10.16 -19.27 -20.33
C ILE A 97 -10.96 -18.20 -21.06
N LEU A 98 -12.27 -18.40 -21.06
CA LEU A 98 -13.24 -17.48 -21.63
C LEU A 98 -13.85 -16.62 -20.52
N VAL A 99 -13.72 -15.28 -20.65
CA VAL A 99 -14.29 -14.30 -19.72
C VAL A 99 -15.32 -13.46 -20.46
N LEU A 100 -16.59 -13.57 -20.06
CA LEU A 100 -17.70 -12.83 -20.63
C LEU A 100 -17.91 -11.48 -19.92
N PRO A 101 -18.65 -10.54 -20.53
CA PRO A 101 -19.05 -9.31 -19.86
C PRO A 101 -19.81 -9.57 -18.55
N GLY A 102 -19.42 -8.89 -17.48
CA GLY A 102 -19.94 -9.08 -16.13
C GLY A 102 -19.23 -10.17 -15.32
N ASP A 103 -18.41 -11.00 -15.94
CA ASP A 103 -17.65 -12.03 -15.23
C ASP A 103 -16.45 -11.44 -14.51
N ARG A 104 -16.06 -12.09 -13.40
CA ARG A 104 -14.77 -11.86 -12.76
C ARG A 104 -13.71 -12.75 -13.40
N ILE A 105 -12.52 -12.20 -13.60
CA ILE A 105 -11.37 -12.92 -14.15
C ILE A 105 -10.89 -13.94 -13.12
N PRO A 106 -10.80 -15.26 -13.48
CA PRO A 106 -10.55 -16.31 -12.50
C PRO A 106 -9.07 -16.58 -12.21
N ALA A 107 -8.14 -16.12 -13.07
CA ALA A 107 -6.70 -16.30 -12.93
C ALA A 107 -5.94 -15.15 -13.56
N ASP A 108 -4.71 -14.89 -13.12
CA ASP A 108 -3.85 -13.91 -13.79
C ASP A 108 -3.39 -14.46 -15.13
N GLY A 109 -3.39 -13.63 -16.14
CA GLY A 109 -3.05 -14.07 -17.48
C GLY A 109 -2.87 -12.97 -18.51
N LEU A 110 -2.68 -13.41 -19.75
CA LEU A 110 -2.47 -12.56 -20.90
C LEU A 110 -3.67 -12.66 -21.84
N VAL A 111 -4.23 -11.53 -22.26
CA VAL A 111 -5.30 -11.49 -23.25
C VAL A 111 -4.75 -11.97 -24.59
N LYS A 112 -5.27 -13.07 -25.14
CA LYS A 112 -4.90 -13.60 -26.47
C LYS A 112 -5.82 -13.10 -27.57
N ALA A 113 -7.12 -12.95 -27.27
CA ALA A 113 -8.10 -12.47 -28.22
C ALA A 113 -9.19 -11.66 -27.52
N GLY A 114 -9.74 -10.71 -28.24
CA GLY A 114 -10.81 -9.84 -27.76
C GLY A 114 -10.31 -8.45 -27.38
N ARG A 115 -11.28 -7.56 -27.14
CA ARG A 115 -11.08 -6.20 -26.61
C ARG A 115 -12.19 -5.90 -25.63
N SER A 116 -11.85 -5.43 -24.45
CA SER A 116 -12.81 -5.04 -23.42
C SER A 116 -12.25 -3.95 -22.52
N THR A 117 -13.12 -3.36 -21.71
CA THR A 117 -12.73 -2.58 -20.53
C THR A 117 -12.87 -3.45 -19.30
N VAL A 118 -11.88 -3.39 -18.42
CA VAL A 118 -11.79 -4.18 -17.19
C VAL A 118 -11.72 -3.24 -16.01
N ASP A 119 -12.56 -3.46 -15.01
CA ASP A 119 -12.52 -2.76 -13.73
C ASP A 119 -11.55 -3.48 -12.79
N GLU A 120 -10.44 -2.83 -12.49
CA GLU A 120 -9.39 -3.30 -11.59
C GLU A 120 -9.43 -2.59 -10.22
N SER A 121 -10.49 -1.82 -9.93
CA SER A 121 -10.60 -0.99 -8.73
C SER A 121 -10.49 -1.78 -7.42
N SER A 122 -10.93 -3.04 -7.42
CA SER A 122 -10.80 -3.94 -6.26
C SER A 122 -9.35 -4.29 -5.90
N LEU A 123 -8.41 -4.16 -6.85
CA LEU A 123 -7.00 -4.47 -6.69
C LEU A 123 -6.17 -3.19 -6.52
N THR A 124 -6.34 -2.26 -7.46
CA THR A 124 -5.50 -1.05 -7.55
C THR A 124 -6.05 0.13 -6.73
N GLY A 125 -7.33 0.08 -6.37
CA GLY A 125 -8.05 1.21 -5.77
C GLY A 125 -8.38 2.32 -6.77
N GLU A 126 -8.09 2.14 -8.08
CA GLU A 126 -8.36 3.13 -9.12
C GLU A 126 -9.76 2.95 -9.71
N PRO A 127 -10.63 3.99 -9.68
CA PRO A 127 -12.03 3.84 -10.08
C PRO A 127 -12.25 3.82 -11.60
N MET A 128 -11.22 4.12 -12.40
CA MET A 128 -11.34 4.19 -13.86
C MET A 128 -11.05 2.82 -14.50
N PRO A 129 -12.00 2.26 -15.27
CA PRO A 129 -11.78 1.02 -15.99
C PRO A 129 -10.67 1.15 -17.04
N VAL A 130 -9.87 0.08 -17.19
CA VAL A 130 -8.73 0.02 -18.11
C VAL A 130 -9.11 -0.77 -19.36
N THR A 131 -8.79 -0.24 -20.55
CA THR A 131 -9.00 -0.98 -21.81
C THR A 131 -7.92 -2.05 -21.96
N LYS A 132 -8.34 -3.29 -22.13
CA LYS A 132 -7.49 -4.46 -22.39
C LYS A 132 -7.69 -4.95 -23.83
N ILE A 133 -6.58 -5.15 -24.50
CA ILE A 133 -6.50 -5.66 -25.89
C ILE A 133 -5.58 -6.89 -25.92
N ALA A 134 -5.50 -7.58 -27.04
CA ALA A 134 -4.58 -8.69 -27.19
C ALA A 134 -3.14 -8.27 -26.83
N GLY A 135 -2.48 -9.09 -26.00
CA GLY A 135 -1.16 -8.79 -25.41
C GLY A 135 -1.20 -8.02 -24.07
N ALA A 136 -2.36 -7.58 -23.59
CA ALA A 136 -2.48 -6.93 -22.29
C ALA A 136 -2.58 -7.97 -21.16
N GLU A 137 -1.97 -7.66 -20.01
CA GLU A 137 -2.10 -8.47 -18.80
C GLU A 137 -3.42 -8.17 -18.09
N VAL A 138 -4.02 -9.19 -17.48
CA VAL A 138 -5.23 -9.11 -16.67
C VAL A 138 -5.02 -9.86 -15.36
N SER A 139 -5.57 -9.31 -14.29
CA SER A 139 -5.44 -9.87 -12.93
C SER A 139 -6.72 -10.54 -12.46
N ALA A 140 -6.56 -11.64 -11.73
CA ALA A 140 -7.65 -12.37 -11.10
C ALA A 140 -8.46 -11.47 -10.15
N GLY A 141 -9.79 -11.62 -10.15
CA GLY A 141 -10.70 -10.82 -9.32
C GLY A 141 -11.19 -9.53 -9.97
N SER A 142 -10.54 -9.03 -11.03
CA SER A 142 -11.00 -7.88 -11.83
C SER A 142 -12.30 -8.23 -12.57
N ILE A 143 -13.14 -7.23 -12.85
CA ILE A 143 -14.44 -7.43 -13.53
C ILE A 143 -14.32 -7.04 -15.00
N ASN A 144 -14.65 -7.96 -15.89
CA ASN A 144 -14.76 -7.68 -17.31
C ASN A 144 -16.09 -6.97 -17.60
N LEU A 145 -16.08 -5.77 -18.22
CA LEU A 145 -17.28 -4.95 -18.36
C LEU A 145 -18.01 -5.13 -19.70
N ASN A 146 -17.31 -5.09 -20.82
CA ASN A 146 -17.96 -4.86 -22.11
C ASN A 146 -17.80 -5.99 -23.13
N GLY A 147 -16.59 -6.47 -23.38
CA GLY A 147 -16.27 -7.39 -24.46
C GLY A 147 -15.96 -8.80 -23.97
N LYS A 148 -16.04 -9.78 -24.87
CA LYS A 148 -15.55 -11.14 -24.64
C LYS A 148 -14.03 -11.11 -24.67
N LEU A 149 -13.38 -11.71 -23.66
CA LEU A 149 -11.93 -11.88 -23.59
C LEU A 149 -11.57 -13.36 -23.57
N THR A 150 -10.55 -13.74 -24.34
CA THR A 150 -9.87 -15.02 -24.22
C THR A 150 -8.53 -14.76 -23.55
N VAL A 151 -8.31 -15.38 -22.39
CA VAL A 151 -7.13 -15.15 -21.57
C VAL A 151 -6.34 -16.45 -21.44
N GLU A 152 -5.03 -16.39 -21.71
CA GLU A 152 -4.07 -17.47 -21.39
C GLU A 152 -3.65 -17.33 -19.94
N VAL A 153 -3.86 -18.37 -19.16
CA VAL A 153 -3.51 -18.41 -17.74
C VAL A 153 -2.01 -18.43 -17.55
N ARG A 154 -1.50 -17.51 -16.73
CA ARG A 154 -0.07 -17.42 -16.35
C ARG A 154 0.16 -17.78 -14.88
N ARG A 155 -0.77 -17.42 -14.00
CA ARG A 155 -0.70 -17.70 -12.56
C ARG A 155 -2.08 -18.18 -12.09
N PRO A 156 -2.27 -19.49 -11.91
CA PRO A 156 -3.56 -20.08 -11.51
C PRO A 156 -3.71 -20.16 -9.98
N GLY A 157 -4.94 -20.28 -9.53
CA GLY A 157 -5.31 -20.68 -8.18
C GLY A 157 -4.67 -19.84 -7.07
N GLY A 158 -3.88 -20.49 -6.20
CA GLY A 158 -3.23 -19.85 -5.04
C GLY A 158 -2.02 -18.98 -5.39
N GLU A 159 -1.58 -18.94 -6.65
CA GLU A 159 -0.42 -18.18 -7.10
C GLU A 159 -0.80 -16.83 -7.74
N THR A 160 -2.09 -16.45 -7.67
CA THR A 160 -2.56 -15.18 -8.23
C THR A 160 -2.12 -13.97 -7.39
N VAL A 161 -2.04 -12.80 -8.03
CA VAL A 161 -1.78 -11.51 -7.36
C VAL A 161 -2.73 -11.30 -6.17
N MET A 162 -4.00 -11.68 -6.33
CA MET A 162 -4.98 -11.60 -5.24
C MET A 162 -4.61 -12.50 -4.07
N SER A 163 -4.10 -13.70 -4.32
CA SER A 163 -3.65 -14.62 -3.26
C SER A 163 -2.42 -14.07 -2.53
N ASP A 164 -1.48 -13.46 -3.27
CA ASP A 164 -0.32 -12.80 -2.67
C ASP A 164 -0.76 -11.62 -1.78
N ILE A 165 -1.74 -10.80 -2.22
CA ILE A 165 -2.32 -9.71 -1.42
C ILE A 165 -2.90 -10.25 -0.10
N LEU A 166 -3.67 -11.33 -0.18
CA LEU A 166 -4.26 -11.95 1.01
C LEU A 166 -3.20 -12.45 1.98
N HIS A 167 -2.17 -13.13 1.47
CA HIS A 167 -1.05 -13.60 2.29
C HIS A 167 -0.30 -12.43 2.96
N LEU A 168 -0.06 -11.33 2.23
CA LEU A 168 0.57 -10.13 2.79
C LEU A 168 -0.28 -9.49 3.89
N VAL A 169 -1.60 -9.46 3.73
CA VAL A 169 -2.51 -8.92 4.75
C VAL A 169 -2.58 -9.84 5.98
N GLU A 170 -2.55 -11.16 5.80
CA GLU A 170 -2.46 -12.11 6.91
C GLU A 170 -1.13 -11.98 7.66
N GLU A 171 -0.01 -11.86 6.95
CA GLU A 171 1.31 -11.60 7.55
C GLU A 171 1.31 -10.28 8.35
N ALA A 172 0.69 -9.24 7.81
CA ALA A 172 0.58 -7.94 8.46
C ALA A 172 -0.10 -8.00 9.84
N GLN A 173 -1.01 -8.93 10.04
CA GLN A 173 -1.69 -9.11 11.33
C GLN A 173 -0.82 -9.77 12.40
N THR A 174 0.22 -10.49 11.99
CA THR A 174 1.13 -11.19 12.92
C THR A 174 2.28 -10.30 13.39
N ARG A 175 2.60 -9.23 12.66
CA ARG A 175 3.69 -8.30 13.01
C ARG A 175 3.22 -7.23 13.98
N GLU A 176 3.64 -7.37 15.23
CA GLU A 176 3.26 -6.47 16.31
C GLU A 176 4.03 -5.14 16.25
N ALA A 177 3.29 -4.02 16.43
CA ALA A 177 3.90 -2.71 16.57
C ALA A 177 4.78 -2.62 17.84
N PRO A 178 5.91 -1.88 17.81
CA PRO A 178 6.72 -1.60 19.01
C PRO A 178 5.91 -1.05 20.18
N VAL A 179 4.97 -0.14 19.92
CA VAL A 179 4.06 0.41 20.94
C VAL A 179 3.18 -0.66 21.57
N GLN A 180 2.78 -1.70 20.84
CA GLN A 180 2.03 -2.84 21.40
C GLN A 180 2.87 -3.62 22.39
N ARG A 181 4.11 -3.98 22.03
CA ARG A 181 5.06 -4.68 22.92
C ARG A 181 5.32 -3.89 24.20
N LEU A 182 5.44 -2.56 24.08
CA LEU A 182 5.58 -1.68 25.25
C LEU A 182 4.33 -1.73 26.14
N ALA A 183 3.13 -1.61 25.54
CA ALA A 183 1.86 -1.70 26.25
C ALA A 183 1.69 -3.03 26.99
N ASP A 184 2.05 -4.15 26.36
CA ASP A 184 1.97 -5.48 26.96
C ASP A 184 2.96 -5.66 28.13
N LYS A 185 4.18 -5.12 28.03
CA LYS A 185 5.16 -5.10 29.12
C LYS A 185 4.65 -4.27 30.32
N VAL A 186 4.08 -3.10 30.04
CA VAL A 186 3.47 -2.24 31.07
C VAL A 186 2.28 -2.95 31.71
N ALA A 187 1.39 -3.59 30.94
CA ALA A 187 0.25 -4.34 31.44
C ALA A 187 0.67 -5.53 32.34
N GLY A 188 1.77 -6.20 32.00
CA GLY A 188 2.34 -7.27 32.81
C GLY A 188 2.77 -6.79 34.19
N ASN A 189 3.55 -5.72 34.25
CA ASN A 189 4.03 -5.12 35.50
C ASN A 189 2.88 -4.51 36.33
N PHE A 190 1.90 -3.91 35.67
CA PHE A 190 0.71 -3.33 36.28
C PHE A 190 -0.10 -4.37 37.06
N THR A 191 -0.16 -5.62 36.59
CA THR A 191 -0.85 -6.71 37.27
C THR A 191 -0.33 -6.95 38.69
N TYR A 192 0.99 -6.94 38.89
CA TYR A 192 1.58 -7.08 40.22
C TYR A 192 1.27 -5.89 41.13
N GLY A 193 1.31 -4.68 40.58
CA GLY A 193 0.92 -3.45 41.30
C GLY A 193 -0.52 -3.50 41.77
N VAL A 194 -1.43 -3.99 40.92
CA VAL A 194 -2.86 -4.16 41.27
C VAL A 194 -3.08 -5.19 42.37
N MET A 195 -2.36 -6.32 42.31
CA MET A 195 -2.45 -7.32 43.39
C MET A 195 -1.98 -6.75 44.74
N ALA A 196 -0.91 -5.96 44.75
CA ALA A 196 -0.44 -5.28 45.94
C ALA A 196 -1.45 -4.23 46.46
N LEU A 197 -2.04 -3.45 45.54
CA LEU A 197 -3.04 -2.44 45.86
C LEU A 197 -4.32 -3.09 46.40
N SER A 198 -4.78 -4.19 45.81
CA SER A 198 -5.95 -4.94 46.32
C SER A 198 -5.69 -5.48 47.72
N SER A 199 -4.51 -6.02 47.98
CA SER A 199 -4.13 -6.49 49.32
C SER A 199 -4.06 -5.34 50.33
N ALA A 200 -3.49 -4.21 49.95
CA ALA A 200 -3.44 -3.00 50.76
C ALA A 200 -4.84 -2.45 51.05
N THR A 201 -5.74 -2.44 50.06
CA THR A 201 -7.14 -2.05 50.19
C THR A 201 -7.86 -2.95 51.22
N PHE A 202 -7.64 -4.27 51.08
CA PHE A 202 -8.22 -5.22 52.04
C PHE A 202 -7.73 -4.97 53.46
N MET A 203 -6.42 -4.82 53.71
CA MET A 203 -5.86 -4.55 55.03
C MET A 203 -6.36 -3.23 55.59
N PHE A 204 -6.36 -2.16 54.80
CA PHE A 204 -6.82 -0.83 55.23
C PHE A 204 -8.30 -0.87 55.74
N TRP A 205 -9.20 -1.39 54.93
CA TRP A 205 -10.62 -1.44 55.29
C TRP A 205 -10.94 -2.49 56.34
N SER A 206 -10.13 -3.55 56.50
CA SER A 206 -10.28 -4.50 57.62
C SER A 206 -9.96 -3.86 58.97
N ILE A 207 -8.97 -2.94 59.01
CA ILE A 207 -8.51 -2.28 60.25
C ILE A 207 -9.31 -1.03 60.52
N PHE A 208 -9.48 -0.17 59.53
CA PHE A 208 -10.04 1.17 59.69
C PHE A 208 -11.50 1.31 59.22
N GLY A 209 -12.09 0.28 58.61
CA GLY A 209 -13.43 0.33 58.01
C GLY A 209 -14.53 0.76 58.97
N SER A 210 -14.46 0.36 60.26
CA SER A 210 -15.39 0.75 61.28
C SER A 210 -15.33 2.24 61.68
N GLN A 211 -14.20 2.92 61.44
CA GLN A 211 -13.99 4.32 61.79
C GLN A 211 -14.39 5.30 60.68
N PHE A 212 -14.21 4.91 59.41
CA PHE A 212 -14.44 5.80 58.27
C PHE A 212 -15.78 5.62 57.55
N VAL A 213 -16.51 4.52 57.84
CA VAL A 213 -17.83 4.28 57.22
C VAL A 213 -18.93 4.95 58.02
N PRO A 214 -19.78 5.81 57.42
CA PRO A 214 -20.94 6.38 58.09
C PRO A 214 -21.85 5.29 58.65
N ALA A 215 -22.36 5.50 59.88
CA ALA A 215 -23.21 4.53 60.61
C ALA A 215 -24.46 4.09 59.82
N ALA A 216 -24.97 4.95 58.92
CA ALA A 216 -26.10 4.65 58.04
C ALA A 216 -25.83 3.56 56.98
N ILE A 217 -24.55 3.31 56.65
CA ILE A 217 -24.11 2.36 55.58
C ILE A 217 -23.54 1.08 56.19
N GLN A 218 -23.34 1.07 57.50
CA GLN A 218 -22.73 -0.05 58.25
C GLN A 218 -23.69 -1.24 58.38
N GLN A 219 -24.28 -1.71 57.26
CA GLN A 219 -25.19 -2.84 57.19
C GLN A 219 -24.50 -4.21 57.14
N GLY A 220 -23.19 -4.32 57.53
CA GLY A 220 -22.42 -5.56 57.47
C GLY A 220 -21.11 -5.50 58.25
N SER A 221 -20.40 -6.63 58.33
CA SER A 221 -19.07 -6.70 58.93
C SER A 221 -18.04 -5.89 58.12
N ALA A 222 -17.11 -5.19 58.80
CA ALA A 222 -16.00 -4.47 58.17
C ALA A 222 -15.17 -5.40 57.24
N MET A 223 -15.07 -6.66 57.60
CA MET A 223 -14.41 -7.70 56.78
C MET A 223 -15.11 -7.92 55.43
N SER A 224 -16.44 -7.96 55.42
CA SER A 224 -17.26 -8.08 54.21
C SER A 224 -17.07 -6.91 53.24
N LEU A 225 -17.03 -5.70 53.79
CA LEU A 225 -16.77 -4.47 53.03
C LEU A 225 -15.35 -4.47 52.45
N ALA A 226 -14.33 -4.79 53.28
CA ALA A 226 -12.94 -4.85 52.87
C ALA A 226 -12.74 -5.82 51.71
N LEU A 227 -13.43 -6.97 51.74
CA LEU A 227 -13.35 -7.96 50.69
C LEU A 227 -14.02 -7.49 49.41
N GLN A 228 -15.20 -6.87 49.47
CA GLN A 228 -15.87 -6.34 48.28
C GLN A 228 -15.04 -5.27 47.59
N LEU A 229 -14.43 -4.35 48.32
CA LEU A 229 -13.58 -3.31 47.74
C LEU A 229 -12.29 -3.89 47.16
N SER A 230 -11.67 -4.83 47.85
CA SER A 230 -10.51 -5.55 47.35
C SER A 230 -10.81 -6.31 46.04
N CYS A 231 -11.94 -7.02 45.95
CA CYS A 231 -12.41 -7.67 44.75
C CYS A 231 -12.72 -6.66 43.62
N SER A 232 -13.34 -5.52 43.96
CA SER A 232 -13.63 -4.46 42.98
C SER A 232 -12.34 -3.90 42.35
N VAL A 233 -11.26 -3.72 43.15
CA VAL A 233 -9.94 -3.30 42.66
C VAL A 233 -9.37 -4.32 41.69
N LEU A 234 -9.43 -5.61 42.00
CA LEU A 234 -8.95 -6.67 41.09
C LEU A 234 -9.70 -6.67 39.77
N VAL A 235 -11.01 -6.44 39.80
CA VAL A 235 -11.87 -6.51 38.62
C VAL A 235 -11.67 -5.29 37.72
N ILE A 236 -11.74 -4.06 38.27
CA ILE A 236 -11.66 -2.84 37.49
C ILE A 236 -10.30 -2.64 36.86
N ALA A 237 -9.27 -3.11 37.51
CA ALA A 237 -7.88 -3.01 37.07
C ALA A 237 -7.49 -3.99 35.94
N CYS A 238 -8.42 -4.78 35.44
CA CYS A 238 -8.13 -5.65 34.31
C CYS A 238 -7.70 -4.80 33.10
N PRO A 239 -6.47 -4.97 32.53
CA PRO A 239 -5.99 -4.15 31.42
C PRO A 239 -6.54 -4.62 30.06
N CYS A 240 -7.83 -5.05 30.02
CA CYS A 240 -8.43 -5.62 28.81
C CYS A 240 -8.45 -4.61 27.65
N ALA A 241 -8.83 -3.37 27.93
CA ALA A 241 -8.87 -2.28 26.95
C ALA A 241 -7.46 -1.95 26.41
N LEU A 242 -6.43 -2.02 27.27
CA LEU A 242 -5.04 -1.77 26.88
C LEU A 242 -4.52 -2.81 25.89
N GLY A 243 -4.79 -4.10 26.15
CA GLY A 243 -4.40 -5.19 25.24
C GLY A 243 -5.14 -5.20 23.90
N LEU A 244 -6.28 -4.47 23.79
CA LEU A 244 -7.05 -4.33 22.55
C LEU A 244 -6.75 -3.04 21.78
N ALA A 245 -6.17 -2.04 22.43
CA ALA A 245 -5.99 -0.69 21.91
C ALA A 245 -5.23 -0.66 20.59
N THR A 246 -4.12 -1.38 20.50
CA THR A 246 -3.25 -1.43 19.29
C THR A 246 -3.74 -2.44 18.26
N PRO A 247 -3.98 -3.72 18.59
CA PRO A 247 -4.32 -4.72 17.57
C PRO A 247 -5.60 -4.38 16.79
N THR A 248 -6.63 -3.82 17.45
CA THR A 248 -7.88 -3.49 16.76
C THR A 248 -7.72 -2.30 15.80
N ALA A 249 -6.96 -1.27 16.17
CA ALA A 249 -6.73 -0.12 15.31
C ALA A 249 -5.83 -0.50 14.12
N VAL A 250 -4.78 -1.29 14.33
CA VAL A 250 -3.90 -1.81 13.27
C VAL A 250 -4.69 -2.70 12.31
N LEU A 251 -5.51 -3.62 12.81
CA LEU A 251 -6.36 -4.48 11.98
C LEU A 251 -7.30 -3.65 11.08
N VAL A 252 -7.96 -2.63 11.62
CA VAL A 252 -8.84 -1.75 10.84
C VAL A 252 -8.02 -0.94 9.83
N GLY A 253 -6.85 -0.42 10.21
CA GLY A 253 -5.97 0.36 9.34
C GLY A 253 -5.45 -0.46 8.16
N THR A 254 -4.89 -1.65 8.42
CA THR A 254 -4.35 -2.53 7.36
C THR A 254 -5.45 -3.04 6.44
N SER A 255 -6.61 -3.42 6.99
CA SER A 255 -7.78 -3.84 6.19
C SER A 255 -8.29 -2.70 5.30
N LEU A 256 -8.40 -1.48 5.84
CA LEU A 256 -8.80 -0.30 5.06
C LEU A 256 -7.77 0.05 3.98
N GLY A 257 -6.47 -0.09 4.27
CA GLY A 257 -5.39 0.07 3.29
C GLY A 257 -5.56 -0.90 2.13
N ALA A 258 -5.71 -2.18 2.43
CA ALA A 258 -5.86 -3.24 1.42
C ALA A 258 -7.03 -2.98 0.46
N THR A 259 -8.19 -2.50 0.96
CA THR A 259 -9.34 -2.14 0.11
C THR A 259 -9.09 -0.95 -0.81
N ARG A 260 -7.99 -0.20 -0.60
CA ARG A 260 -7.56 0.95 -1.41
C ARG A 260 -6.32 0.66 -2.24
N GLY A 261 -5.91 -0.60 -2.32
CA GLY A 261 -4.68 -0.98 -3.00
C GLY A 261 -3.40 -0.55 -2.27
N LEU A 262 -3.47 -0.33 -0.95
CA LEU A 262 -2.33 0.02 -0.10
C LEU A 262 -2.02 -1.16 0.82
N LEU A 263 -0.98 -1.92 0.52
CA LEU A 263 -0.59 -3.08 1.31
C LEU A 263 0.49 -2.68 2.32
N LEU A 264 0.16 -2.69 3.61
CA LEU A 264 1.05 -2.34 4.70
C LEU A 264 1.36 -3.62 5.52
N ARG A 265 2.63 -4.00 5.61
CA ARG A 265 3.07 -5.26 6.20
C ARG A 265 3.23 -5.24 7.72
N GLY A 266 2.23 -4.72 8.44
CA GLY A 266 2.18 -4.88 9.89
C GLY A 266 2.11 -3.58 10.68
N GLY A 267 1.94 -3.76 12.00
CA GLY A 267 1.84 -2.66 12.93
C GLY A 267 3.16 -1.90 13.10
N ASP A 268 4.28 -2.59 12.99
CA ASP A 268 5.63 -2.01 13.04
C ASP A 268 5.91 -1.08 11.85
N VAL A 269 5.45 -1.47 10.66
CA VAL A 269 5.53 -0.64 9.46
C VAL A 269 4.66 0.59 9.58
N LEU A 270 3.41 0.44 10.03
CA LEU A 270 2.50 1.57 10.27
C LEU A 270 3.09 2.59 11.24
N GLU A 271 3.72 2.12 12.34
CA GLU A 271 4.34 2.97 13.35
C GLU A 271 5.52 3.75 12.76
N LYS A 272 6.47 3.08 12.12
CA LYS A 272 7.62 3.70 11.49
C LYS A 272 7.22 4.67 10.38
N PHE A 273 6.26 4.28 9.52
CA PHE A 273 5.83 5.11 8.41
C PHE A 273 5.09 6.37 8.87
N ALA A 274 4.32 6.30 9.95
CA ALA A 274 3.67 7.47 10.55
C ALA A 274 4.67 8.52 11.06
N GLU A 275 5.89 8.11 11.42
CA GLU A 275 6.95 8.93 12.02
C GLU A 275 8.13 9.19 11.07
N VAL A 276 7.97 8.90 9.77
CA VAL A 276 9.03 9.12 8.75
C VAL A 276 9.42 10.60 8.66
N ASP A 277 10.74 10.86 8.70
CA ASP A 277 11.34 12.19 8.58
C ASP A 277 11.86 12.51 7.18
N ALA A 278 12.30 11.47 6.45
CA ALA A 278 12.88 11.59 5.12
C ALA A 278 12.34 10.53 4.17
N ILE A 279 12.00 10.95 2.95
CA ILE A 279 11.60 10.05 1.87
C ILE A 279 12.57 10.22 0.71
N VAL A 280 13.12 9.10 0.27
CA VAL A 280 14.05 9.01 -0.85
C VAL A 280 13.32 8.39 -2.02
N PHE A 281 13.28 9.08 -3.15
CA PHE A 281 12.66 8.60 -4.38
C PHE A 281 13.71 8.11 -5.36
N ASP A 282 13.49 6.94 -5.94
CA ASP A 282 14.13 6.63 -7.22
C ASP A 282 13.50 7.49 -8.32
N LYS A 283 14.27 7.78 -9.37
CA LYS A 283 13.76 8.55 -10.51
C LYS A 283 12.92 7.68 -11.44
N THR A 284 13.55 6.65 -12.01
CA THR A 284 13.01 5.87 -13.13
C THR A 284 11.92 4.89 -12.68
N GLY A 285 10.74 4.93 -13.32
CA GLY A 285 9.62 4.09 -12.91
C GLY A 285 8.90 4.52 -11.63
N THR A 286 9.46 5.49 -10.88
CA THR A 286 8.90 6.03 -9.63
C THR A 286 8.39 7.46 -9.79
N LEU A 287 9.24 8.45 -9.92
CA LEU A 287 8.84 9.83 -10.26
C LEU A 287 8.44 9.95 -11.73
N THR A 288 8.99 9.08 -12.56
CA THR A 288 8.64 8.92 -13.97
C THR A 288 7.83 7.64 -14.19
N ILE A 289 7.25 7.48 -15.38
CA ILE A 289 6.39 6.33 -15.70
C ILE A 289 7.22 5.05 -15.95
N GLY A 290 8.52 5.18 -16.24
CA GLY A 290 9.39 4.06 -16.62
C GLY A 290 9.17 3.58 -18.06
N LYS A 291 8.51 4.39 -18.89
CA LYS A 291 8.29 4.14 -20.32
C LYS A 291 8.91 5.29 -21.10
N PRO A 292 10.13 5.11 -21.62
CA PRO A 292 10.75 6.12 -22.45
C PRO A 292 9.92 6.36 -23.71
N VAL A 293 9.87 7.61 -24.15
CA VAL A 293 9.20 8.04 -25.38
C VAL A 293 10.23 8.78 -26.22
N VAL A 294 10.21 8.56 -27.52
CA VAL A 294 11.03 9.33 -28.46
C VAL A 294 10.50 10.76 -28.51
N THR A 295 11.33 11.73 -28.13
CA THR A 295 10.99 13.15 -28.13
C THR A 295 11.47 13.86 -29.37
N LYS A 296 12.64 13.50 -29.87
CA LYS A 296 13.28 14.13 -31.02
C LYS A 296 14.15 13.15 -31.78
N VAL A 297 14.13 13.25 -33.09
CA VAL A 297 15.08 12.58 -33.99
C VAL A 297 15.90 13.67 -34.68
N ILE A 298 17.21 13.55 -34.63
CA ILE A 298 18.13 14.54 -35.22
C ILE A 298 18.93 13.83 -36.30
N ALA A 299 18.76 14.28 -37.55
CA ALA A 299 19.52 13.77 -38.67
C ALA A 299 20.90 14.45 -38.76
N SER A 300 21.93 13.68 -39.12
CA SER A 300 23.27 14.21 -39.37
C SER A 300 23.24 15.00 -40.69
N HIS A 301 23.49 16.31 -40.60
CA HIS A 301 23.71 17.14 -41.78
C HIS A 301 25.20 17.18 -42.08
N SER A 302 25.58 16.89 -43.28
CA SER A 302 26.98 17.00 -43.76
C SER A 302 27.31 18.49 -43.95
N GLU A 303 27.76 19.19 -42.86
CA GLU A 303 28.42 20.49 -43.02
C GLU A 303 29.89 20.28 -43.39
N GLY A 304 30.25 20.60 -44.63
CA GLY A 304 31.68 20.66 -44.98
C GLY A 304 31.99 20.38 -46.42
N GLY A 305 31.90 21.43 -47.27
CA GLY A 305 32.37 21.36 -48.63
C GLY A 305 33.83 20.96 -48.77
N VAL A 306 34.05 19.84 -49.43
CA VAL A 306 35.19 19.61 -50.32
C VAL A 306 34.60 18.84 -51.49
N ASN A 307 34.62 19.44 -52.69
CA ASN A 307 34.27 18.81 -53.94
C ASN A 307 35.15 17.59 -54.21
N THR A 308 34.65 16.41 -53.90
CA THR A 308 35.10 15.18 -54.52
C THR A 308 33.91 14.52 -55.21
N LYS A 309 34.05 14.32 -56.53
CA LYS A 309 33.02 13.90 -57.48
C LYS A 309 32.47 12.48 -57.31
N ASP A 310 32.54 11.87 -56.14
CA ASP A 310 32.03 10.51 -55.87
C ASP A 310 31.32 10.41 -54.50
N SER A 311 30.68 11.50 -54.03
CA SER A 311 29.93 11.48 -52.78
C SER A 311 28.44 11.37 -53.09
N TRP A 312 27.87 10.20 -52.81
CA TRP A 312 26.44 9.97 -52.74
C TRP A 312 25.87 10.89 -51.68
N ASN A 313 25.03 11.89 -52.09
CA ASN A 313 24.23 12.72 -51.20
C ASN A 313 23.20 11.85 -50.48
N ASN A 314 23.57 11.18 -49.41
CA ASN A 314 22.62 10.58 -48.48
C ASN A 314 22.29 11.60 -47.40
N GLU A 315 21.42 12.54 -47.69
CA GLU A 315 20.71 13.26 -46.66
C GLU A 315 19.69 12.31 -46.04
N TRP A 316 19.99 11.86 -44.81
CA TRP A 316 19.06 11.07 -44.04
C TRP A 316 17.93 11.96 -43.56
N THR A 317 16.69 11.52 -43.75
CA THR A 317 15.54 12.19 -43.11
C THR A 317 15.29 11.60 -41.71
N GLU A 318 14.60 12.35 -40.84
CA GLU A 318 14.20 11.85 -39.53
C GLU A 318 13.40 10.53 -39.63
N GLY A 319 12.54 10.41 -40.65
CA GLY A 319 11.77 9.21 -40.95
C GLY A 319 12.63 8.02 -41.37
N ASP A 320 13.71 8.24 -42.15
CA ASP A 320 14.65 7.16 -42.55
C ASP A 320 15.39 6.61 -41.34
N ILE A 321 15.89 7.51 -40.46
CA ILE A 321 16.59 7.14 -39.23
C ILE A 321 15.68 6.31 -38.32
N LEU A 322 14.44 6.78 -38.13
CA LEU A 322 13.46 6.11 -37.29
C LEU A 322 13.05 4.74 -37.85
N SER A 323 12.92 4.64 -39.19
CA SER A 323 12.58 3.41 -39.89
C SER A 323 13.71 2.36 -39.80
N LEU A 324 14.95 2.80 -39.98
CA LEU A 324 16.13 1.92 -39.85
C LEU A 324 16.33 1.45 -38.40
N ALA A 325 16.24 2.36 -37.46
CA ALA A 325 16.32 2.03 -36.02
C ALA A 325 15.23 1.04 -35.61
N ALA A 326 13.97 1.26 -36.04
CA ALA A 326 12.86 0.36 -35.77
C ALA A 326 13.09 -1.04 -36.40
N GLY A 327 13.73 -1.09 -37.59
CA GLY A 327 14.09 -2.35 -38.22
C GLY A 327 15.09 -3.17 -37.40
N VAL A 328 16.07 -2.54 -36.74
CA VAL A 328 17.02 -3.20 -35.82
C VAL A 328 16.29 -3.63 -34.56
N GLU A 329 15.56 -2.71 -33.92
CA GLU A 329 14.95 -2.88 -32.62
C GLU A 329 13.68 -3.76 -32.62
N SER A 330 13.18 -4.14 -33.81
CA SER A 330 12.03 -5.06 -33.94
C SER A 330 12.29 -6.45 -33.34
N ASN A 331 13.53 -6.81 -33.10
CA ASN A 331 13.97 -8.10 -32.56
C ASN A 331 14.36 -8.04 -31.08
N THR A 332 14.25 -6.87 -30.42
CA THR A 332 14.58 -6.72 -29.00
C THR A 332 13.34 -6.49 -28.13
N ASN A 333 13.45 -6.87 -26.86
CA ASN A 333 12.46 -6.54 -25.84
C ASN A 333 12.83 -5.31 -24.98
N HIS A 334 13.92 -4.62 -25.34
CA HIS A 334 14.40 -3.48 -24.60
C HIS A 334 13.39 -2.31 -24.59
N PRO A 335 13.19 -1.59 -23.47
CA PRO A 335 12.23 -0.47 -23.39
C PRO A 335 12.46 0.64 -24.42
N LEU A 336 13.73 0.97 -24.72
CA LEU A 336 14.09 1.95 -25.75
C LEU A 336 13.71 1.45 -27.15
N GLY A 337 13.90 0.17 -27.44
CA GLY A 337 13.49 -0.43 -28.71
C GLY A 337 11.98 -0.35 -28.91
N LYS A 338 11.18 -0.61 -27.86
CA LYS A 338 9.73 -0.45 -27.91
C LYS A 338 9.33 1.00 -28.19
N ALA A 339 10.00 1.97 -27.56
CA ALA A 339 9.75 3.39 -27.80
C ALA A 339 10.05 3.80 -29.26
N ILE A 340 11.15 3.27 -29.85
CA ILE A 340 11.48 3.48 -31.27
C ILE A 340 10.39 2.88 -32.17
N MET A 341 9.95 1.65 -31.87
CA MET A 341 8.89 0.98 -32.63
C MET A 341 7.56 1.74 -32.57
N GLU A 342 7.15 2.21 -31.40
CA GLU A 342 5.93 3.00 -31.22
C GLU A 342 6.02 4.34 -31.98
N ALA A 343 7.16 5.02 -31.90
CA ALA A 343 7.39 6.27 -32.63
C ALA A 343 7.38 6.06 -34.16
N ALA A 344 8.00 4.98 -34.65
CA ALA A 344 7.99 4.63 -36.08
C ALA A 344 6.57 4.30 -36.57
N GLN A 345 5.76 3.61 -35.77
CA GLN A 345 4.35 3.34 -36.10
C GLN A 345 3.52 4.63 -36.13
N ALA A 346 3.71 5.54 -35.17
CA ALA A 346 3.01 6.82 -35.12
C ALA A 346 3.37 7.73 -36.31
N ALA A 347 4.63 7.68 -36.76
CA ALA A 347 5.10 8.42 -37.93
C ALA A 347 4.75 7.75 -39.27
N ASN A 348 4.04 6.62 -39.28
CA ASN A 348 3.74 5.80 -40.46
C ASN A 348 5.01 5.45 -41.28
N CYS A 349 6.15 5.23 -40.61
CA CYS A 349 7.38 4.85 -41.24
C CYS A 349 7.28 3.40 -41.80
N ILE A 350 7.94 3.15 -42.94
CA ILE A 350 7.95 1.85 -43.58
C ILE A 350 8.65 0.84 -42.64
N ASN A 351 7.96 -0.25 -42.31
CA ASN A 351 8.53 -1.34 -41.50
C ASN A 351 9.60 -2.06 -42.26
N MET A 352 10.86 -1.66 -42.08
CA MET A 352 12.03 -2.38 -42.59
C MET A 352 12.31 -3.55 -41.62
N LYS A 353 12.54 -4.74 -42.15
CA LYS A 353 12.90 -5.93 -41.37
C LYS A 353 14.38 -6.21 -41.45
N ALA A 354 14.98 -6.58 -40.35
CA ALA A 354 16.34 -7.10 -40.31
C ALA A 354 16.43 -8.44 -41.07
N LYS A 355 17.56 -8.68 -41.74
CA LYS A 355 17.84 -9.95 -42.38
C LYS A 355 18.00 -11.06 -41.34
N ASP A 356 17.36 -12.19 -41.55
CA ASP A 356 17.41 -13.32 -40.62
C ASP A 356 18.86 -13.71 -40.30
N GLY A 357 19.18 -13.85 -39.01
CA GLY A 357 20.50 -14.22 -38.51
C GLY A 357 21.55 -13.10 -38.50
N SER A 358 21.20 -11.85 -38.88
CA SER A 358 22.12 -10.70 -38.83
C SER A 358 22.03 -9.87 -37.55
N PHE A 359 21.03 -10.13 -36.69
CA PHE A 359 20.79 -9.39 -35.45
C PHE A 359 21.77 -9.81 -34.36
N MET A 360 22.42 -8.84 -33.73
CA MET A 360 23.29 -9.01 -32.57
C MET A 360 23.00 -7.89 -31.58
N GLU A 361 22.76 -8.23 -30.32
CA GLU A 361 22.51 -7.30 -29.22
C GLU A 361 23.56 -7.51 -28.12
N GLU A 362 24.08 -6.42 -27.56
CA GLU A 362 24.87 -6.38 -26.33
C GLU A 362 24.14 -5.57 -25.27
N PRO A 363 23.66 -6.23 -24.21
CA PRO A 363 22.91 -5.55 -23.16
C PRO A 363 23.66 -4.35 -22.58
N GLY A 364 22.99 -3.19 -22.53
CA GLY A 364 23.56 -1.95 -22.01
C GLY A 364 24.46 -1.17 -23.00
N SER A 365 24.72 -1.72 -24.18
CA SER A 365 25.56 -1.09 -25.22
C SER A 365 24.74 -0.73 -26.45
N GLY A 366 24.08 -1.70 -27.10
CA GLY A 366 23.29 -1.46 -28.30
C GLY A 366 23.01 -2.73 -29.10
N ALA A 367 22.40 -2.53 -30.27
CA ALA A 367 22.06 -3.58 -31.20
C ALA A 367 22.57 -3.25 -32.62
N VAL A 368 22.85 -4.28 -33.41
CA VAL A 368 23.25 -4.16 -34.83
C VAL A 368 22.50 -5.20 -35.64
N ALA A 369 22.06 -4.82 -36.83
CA ALA A 369 21.46 -5.74 -37.78
C ALA A 369 21.72 -5.28 -39.22
N THR A 370 21.58 -6.20 -40.19
CA THR A 370 21.61 -5.87 -41.61
C THR A 370 20.19 -5.62 -42.11
N ILE A 371 19.94 -4.42 -42.64
CA ILE A 371 18.64 -4.01 -43.18
C ILE A 371 18.84 -3.76 -44.69
N GLY A 372 18.22 -4.61 -45.51
CA GLY A 372 18.53 -4.65 -46.93
C GLY A 372 19.97 -5.07 -47.15
N GLU A 373 20.82 -4.17 -47.69
CA GLU A 373 22.27 -4.39 -47.89
C GLU A 373 23.13 -3.56 -46.91
N LYS A 374 22.53 -2.79 -46.02
CA LYS A 374 23.21 -1.85 -45.10
C LYS A 374 23.30 -2.43 -43.70
N GLN A 375 24.48 -2.29 -43.09
CA GLN A 375 24.65 -2.60 -41.68
C GLN A 375 24.22 -1.39 -40.84
N VAL A 376 23.19 -1.58 -40.00
CA VAL A 376 22.66 -0.54 -39.12
C VAL A 376 22.97 -0.89 -37.66
N SER A 377 23.59 0.03 -36.96
CA SER A 377 23.86 -0.09 -35.51
C SER A 377 23.15 1.02 -34.73
N VAL A 378 22.49 0.64 -33.62
CA VAL A 378 21.76 1.52 -32.72
C VAL A 378 22.29 1.31 -31.31
N GLY A 379 22.68 2.37 -30.60
CA GLY A 379 23.18 2.21 -29.23
C GLY A 379 23.97 3.41 -28.71
N THR A 380 24.82 3.16 -27.70
CA THR A 380 25.69 4.17 -27.08
C THR A 380 26.80 4.63 -28.02
N VAL A 381 27.45 5.76 -27.70
CA VAL A 381 28.62 6.26 -28.44
C VAL A 381 29.72 5.20 -28.55
N ASP A 382 30.01 4.48 -27.47
CA ASP A 382 31.05 3.44 -27.46
C ASP A 382 30.67 2.24 -28.33
N TRP A 383 29.37 1.92 -28.40
CA TRP A 383 28.85 0.87 -29.28
C TRP A 383 29.07 1.20 -30.76
N ILE A 384 28.66 2.41 -31.18
CA ILE A 384 28.80 2.79 -32.57
C ILE A 384 30.27 2.97 -33.01
N ARG A 385 31.16 3.43 -32.10
CA ARG A 385 32.60 3.49 -32.35
C ARG A 385 33.20 2.11 -32.60
N ARG A 386 32.78 1.10 -31.85
CA ARG A 386 33.20 -0.31 -32.11
C ARG A 386 32.72 -0.84 -33.47
N HIS A 387 31.65 -0.25 -34.03
CA HIS A 387 31.10 -0.63 -35.33
C HIS A 387 31.53 0.31 -36.47
N GLY A 388 32.65 1.00 -36.31
CA GLY A 388 33.34 1.68 -37.42
C GLY A 388 33.14 3.20 -37.49
N VAL A 389 32.39 3.82 -36.59
CA VAL A 389 32.22 5.28 -36.58
C VAL A 389 33.43 5.96 -35.95
N VAL A 390 34.16 6.73 -36.78
CA VAL A 390 35.42 7.40 -36.37
C VAL A 390 35.21 8.85 -35.92
N ARG A 391 34.20 9.54 -36.43
CA ARG A 391 33.86 10.92 -36.09
C ARG A 391 32.59 10.98 -35.25
N ASP A 392 32.64 11.76 -34.18
CA ASP A 392 31.45 12.17 -33.41
C ASP A 392 31.02 13.56 -33.92
N PRO A 393 29.98 13.64 -34.75
CA PRO A 393 29.52 14.90 -35.31
C PRO A 393 28.58 15.69 -34.36
N PHE A 394 28.25 15.12 -33.17
CA PHE A 394 27.36 15.76 -32.21
C PHE A 394 28.03 15.90 -30.84
N PRO A 395 29.07 16.73 -30.69
CA PRO A 395 29.69 16.97 -29.39
C PRO A 395 28.74 17.62 -28.39
N GLU A 396 27.64 18.23 -28.87
CA GLU A 396 26.62 18.86 -28.03
C GLU A 396 25.52 17.86 -27.56
N ALA A 397 25.50 16.62 -28.08
CA ALA A 397 24.50 15.62 -27.67
C ALA A 397 24.60 15.27 -26.18
N GLU A 398 25.75 15.45 -25.57
CA GLU A 398 25.94 15.29 -24.13
C GLU A 398 25.28 16.40 -23.30
N SER A 399 25.00 17.55 -23.90
CA SER A 399 24.36 18.70 -23.23
C SER A 399 22.83 18.70 -23.33
N PHE A 400 22.21 17.75 -24.05
CA PHE A 400 20.74 17.73 -24.19
C PHE A 400 19.97 17.29 -22.93
N GLY A 401 20.64 16.86 -21.87
CA GLY A 401 19.96 16.43 -20.64
C GLY A 401 19.04 15.18 -20.78
N GLN A 402 18.96 14.61 -21.98
CA GLN A 402 18.10 13.49 -22.36
C GLN A 402 18.93 12.22 -22.62
N SER A 403 18.31 11.05 -22.49
CA SER A 403 18.94 9.80 -22.95
C SER A 403 18.96 9.78 -24.47
N VAL A 404 20.11 9.43 -25.06
CA VAL A 404 20.31 9.46 -26.51
C VAL A 404 20.77 8.09 -27.00
N ALA A 405 20.15 7.59 -28.09
CA ALA A 405 20.67 6.49 -28.87
C ALA A 405 21.22 7.01 -30.21
N TYR A 406 22.41 6.59 -30.53
CA TYR A 406 23.08 6.90 -31.81
C TYR A 406 22.71 5.86 -32.86
N VAL A 407 22.41 6.32 -34.04
CA VAL A 407 22.10 5.46 -35.21
C VAL A 407 23.19 5.63 -36.26
N ALA A 408 23.90 4.55 -36.55
CA ALA A 408 24.92 4.55 -37.58
C ALA A 408 24.60 3.54 -38.69
N VAL A 409 24.97 3.87 -39.92
CA VAL A 409 24.75 3.07 -41.12
C VAL A 409 26.11 2.92 -41.86
N ASP A 410 26.52 1.69 -42.07
CA ASP A 410 27.79 1.34 -42.75
C ASP A 410 29.03 2.10 -42.20
N GLY A 411 29.12 2.21 -40.86
CA GLY A 411 30.21 2.90 -40.18
C GLY A 411 30.15 4.43 -40.22
N THR A 412 29.05 5.02 -40.72
CA THR A 412 28.82 6.48 -40.70
C THR A 412 27.64 6.81 -39.77
N LEU A 413 27.76 7.88 -38.98
CA LEU A 413 26.68 8.30 -38.12
C LEU A 413 25.55 8.95 -38.93
N ALA A 414 24.38 8.33 -38.94
CA ALA A 414 23.18 8.82 -39.62
C ALA A 414 22.41 9.83 -38.79
N GLY A 415 22.32 9.65 -37.48
CA GLY A 415 21.61 10.57 -36.58
C GLY A 415 21.51 10.10 -35.16
N LEU A 416 20.70 10.84 -34.40
CA LEU A 416 20.43 10.62 -32.98
C LEU A 416 18.93 10.49 -32.72
N ILE A 417 18.56 9.62 -31.80
CA ILE A 417 17.20 9.51 -31.25
C ILE A 417 17.26 9.90 -29.77
N CYS A 418 16.54 10.95 -29.40
CA CYS A 418 16.44 11.42 -28.02
C CYS A 418 15.22 10.80 -27.34
N PHE A 419 15.40 10.37 -26.11
CA PHE A 419 14.35 9.75 -25.29
C PHE A 419 14.15 10.54 -24.00
N GLU A 420 12.90 10.62 -23.60
CA GLU A 420 12.52 11.17 -22.31
C GLU A 420 11.58 10.20 -21.61
N ASP A 421 11.79 9.99 -20.31
CA ASP A 421 10.86 9.24 -19.50
C ASP A 421 9.86 10.20 -18.89
N LYS A 422 8.59 10.05 -19.27
CA LYS A 422 7.52 10.99 -18.88
C LYS A 422 7.37 11.05 -17.36
N ILE A 423 7.47 12.25 -16.79
CA ILE A 423 7.21 12.52 -15.37
C ILE A 423 5.73 12.22 -15.08
N ARG A 424 5.43 11.60 -13.96
CA ARG A 424 4.05 11.34 -13.53
C ARG A 424 3.33 12.65 -13.23
N GLU A 425 2.09 12.75 -13.64
CA GLU A 425 1.28 13.97 -13.52
C GLU A 425 1.06 14.43 -12.07
N ASP A 426 1.07 13.46 -11.14
CA ASP A 426 0.85 13.71 -9.71
C ASP A 426 2.15 13.92 -8.90
N SER A 427 3.34 13.73 -9.50
CA SER A 427 4.63 13.84 -8.80
C SER A 427 4.83 15.17 -8.09
N HIS A 428 4.61 16.30 -8.79
CA HIS A 428 4.78 17.63 -8.19
C HIS A 428 3.83 17.87 -7.00
N GLN A 429 2.57 17.43 -7.11
CA GLN A 429 1.58 17.57 -6.04
C GLN A 429 1.98 16.74 -4.82
N VAL A 430 2.48 15.51 -5.03
CA VAL A 430 2.93 14.61 -3.97
C VAL A 430 4.14 15.18 -3.25
N ILE A 431 5.17 15.63 -3.98
CA ILE A 431 6.37 16.23 -3.39
C ILE A 431 6.01 17.47 -2.57
N SER A 432 5.16 18.35 -3.10
CA SER A 432 4.65 19.52 -2.38
C SER A 432 3.88 19.14 -1.11
N ALA A 433 3.04 18.10 -1.17
CA ALA A 433 2.27 17.63 -0.01
C ALA A 433 3.17 17.06 1.10
N LEU A 434 4.22 16.31 0.74
CA LEU A 434 5.19 15.76 1.68
C LEU A 434 6.04 16.87 2.33
N SER A 435 6.53 17.83 1.53
CA SER A 435 7.31 18.96 2.01
C SER A 435 6.50 19.85 2.97
N LYS A 436 5.20 20.07 2.70
CA LYS A 436 4.29 20.79 3.61
C LYS A 436 4.09 20.08 4.95
N GLN A 437 4.24 18.75 4.98
CA GLN A 437 4.21 17.96 6.21
C GLN A 437 5.54 17.96 6.98
N GLY A 438 6.57 18.69 6.51
CA GLY A 438 7.89 18.77 7.13
C GLY A 438 8.80 17.59 6.80
N ILE A 439 8.43 16.74 5.83
CA ILE A 439 9.22 15.58 5.42
C ILE A 439 10.30 16.03 4.43
N SER A 440 11.55 15.64 4.68
CA SER A 440 12.66 15.89 3.75
C SER A 440 12.57 14.94 2.56
N VAL A 441 12.52 15.51 1.35
CA VAL A 441 12.43 14.72 0.13
C VAL A 441 13.76 14.71 -0.60
N TYR A 442 14.25 13.52 -0.95
CA TYR A 442 15.49 13.29 -1.69
C TYR A 442 15.20 12.53 -2.98
N MET A 443 16.02 12.72 -4.00
CA MET A 443 15.99 11.94 -5.23
C MET A 443 17.32 11.24 -5.49
N LEU A 444 17.28 9.95 -5.79
CA LEU A 444 18.44 9.16 -6.24
C LEU A 444 18.23 8.78 -7.70
N SER A 445 19.26 8.96 -8.53
CA SER A 445 19.23 8.56 -9.94
C SER A 445 20.58 8.02 -10.38
N GLY A 446 20.56 7.00 -11.22
CA GLY A 446 21.74 6.53 -11.95
C GLY A 446 22.08 7.37 -13.19
N ASP A 447 21.21 8.34 -13.54
CA ASP A 447 21.40 9.18 -14.72
C ASP A 447 22.40 10.31 -14.47
N LYS A 448 22.81 10.95 -15.57
CA LYS A 448 23.67 12.14 -15.54
C LYS A 448 23.02 13.26 -14.71
N GLU A 449 23.88 14.08 -14.11
CA GLU A 449 23.46 15.17 -13.22
C GLU A 449 22.45 16.12 -13.88
N SER A 450 22.67 16.51 -15.13
CA SER A 450 21.76 17.41 -15.87
C SER A 450 20.34 16.84 -15.96
N ALA A 451 20.20 15.56 -16.37
CA ALA A 451 18.89 14.91 -16.51
C ALA A 451 18.17 14.71 -15.14
N ALA A 452 18.93 14.48 -14.08
CA ALA A 452 18.39 14.37 -12.73
C ALA A 452 17.91 15.74 -12.22
N MET A 453 18.70 16.80 -12.43
CA MET A 453 18.35 18.18 -12.03
C MET A 453 17.11 18.69 -12.76
N ASP A 454 16.95 18.40 -14.06
CA ASP A 454 15.77 18.78 -14.84
C ASP A 454 14.50 18.17 -14.25
N VAL A 455 14.49 16.88 -13.98
CA VAL A 455 13.35 16.19 -13.34
C VAL A 455 13.08 16.80 -11.95
N ALA A 456 14.12 16.99 -11.13
CA ALA A 456 13.98 17.56 -9.79
C ALA A 456 13.35 18.95 -9.80
N SER A 457 13.75 19.80 -10.75
CA SER A 457 13.18 21.15 -10.90
C SER A 457 11.69 21.11 -11.25
N VAL A 458 11.28 20.20 -12.14
CA VAL A 458 9.89 20.03 -12.55
C VAL A 458 9.03 19.49 -11.40
N VAL A 459 9.52 18.50 -10.65
CA VAL A 459 8.76 17.92 -9.55
C VAL A 459 8.82 18.75 -8.26
N GLY A 460 9.75 19.71 -8.16
CA GLY A 460 9.89 20.63 -7.02
C GLY A 460 10.74 20.07 -5.87
N ILE A 461 11.71 19.21 -6.16
CA ILE A 461 12.73 18.74 -5.20
C ILE A 461 13.88 19.76 -5.17
N GLN A 462 14.38 20.08 -3.97
CA GLN A 462 15.53 20.96 -3.78
C GLN A 462 16.78 20.35 -4.42
N LEU A 463 17.54 21.13 -5.19
CA LEU A 463 18.66 20.64 -5.98
C LEU A 463 19.80 20.07 -5.11
N ASP A 464 19.98 20.57 -3.89
CA ASP A 464 20.92 20.06 -2.89
C ASP A 464 20.55 18.67 -2.35
N LYS A 465 19.33 18.20 -2.61
CA LYS A 465 18.82 16.87 -2.21
C LYS A 465 18.72 15.88 -3.38
N VAL A 466 19.36 16.22 -4.49
CA VAL A 466 19.43 15.36 -5.67
C VAL A 466 20.81 14.72 -5.73
N ILE A 467 20.83 13.39 -5.83
CA ILE A 467 22.05 12.62 -5.95
C ILE A 467 21.98 11.85 -7.27
N SER A 468 22.82 12.24 -8.22
CA SER A 468 22.91 11.69 -9.56
C SER A 468 24.07 10.70 -9.72
N GLU A 469 24.13 9.97 -10.83
CA GLU A 469 25.19 9.03 -11.20
C GLU A 469 25.44 7.91 -10.19
N VAL A 470 24.41 7.58 -9.39
CA VAL A 470 24.50 6.62 -8.28
C VAL A 470 24.34 5.19 -8.78
N LYS A 471 25.33 4.36 -8.52
CA LYS A 471 25.26 2.92 -8.81
C LYS A 471 24.33 2.20 -7.80
N PRO A 472 23.75 1.04 -8.16
CA PRO A 472 22.80 0.34 -7.28
C PRO A 472 23.32 0.06 -5.85
N HIS A 473 24.62 -0.23 -5.70
CA HIS A 473 25.22 -0.47 -4.38
C HIS A 473 25.45 0.83 -3.57
N GLU A 474 25.57 1.98 -4.22
CA GLU A 474 25.73 3.28 -3.60
C GLU A 474 24.43 3.84 -3.06
N LYS A 475 23.27 3.51 -3.70
CA LYS A 475 21.94 3.83 -3.18
C LYS A 475 21.76 3.31 -1.76
N LYS A 476 22.20 2.09 -1.50
CA LYS A 476 22.19 1.46 -0.17
C LYS A 476 23.05 2.23 0.84
N LYS A 477 24.24 2.70 0.42
CA LYS A 477 25.15 3.47 1.28
C LYS A 477 24.50 4.80 1.68
N PHE A 478 23.90 5.51 0.74
CA PHE A 478 23.22 6.78 0.99
C PHE A 478 22.10 6.65 2.02
N ILE A 479 21.23 5.63 1.90
CA ILE A 479 20.19 5.36 2.89
C ILE A 479 20.77 5.11 4.27
N SER A 480 21.86 4.32 4.37
CA SER A 480 22.54 4.06 5.64
C SER A 480 23.17 5.31 6.25
N GLU A 481 23.60 6.28 5.44
CA GLU A 481 24.13 7.56 5.90
C GLU A 481 23.02 8.45 6.47
N LEU A 482 21.86 8.54 5.77
CA LEU A 482 20.70 9.27 6.27
C LEU A 482 20.17 8.69 7.60
N GLN A 483 20.16 7.38 7.74
CA GLN A 483 19.76 6.71 8.99
C GLN A 483 20.69 7.02 10.16
N LYS A 484 22.00 7.25 9.89
CA LYS A 484 22.96 7.66 10.93
C LYS A 484 22.69 9.07 11.47
N GLU A 485 22.02 9.91 10.71
CA GLU A 485 21.56 11.25 11.17
C GLU A 485 20.31 11.17 12.06
N HIS A 486 19.96 9.99 12.58
CA HIS A 486 18.77 9.73 13.42
C HIS A 486 17.43 10.01 12.71
N LYS A 487 17.38 9.88 11.41
CA LYS A 487 16.15 10.02 10.62
C LYS A 487 15.53 8.65 10.34
N LEU A 488 14.20 8.58 10.45
CA LEU A 488 13.45 7.46 9.90
C LEU A 488 13.29 7.68 8.38
N VAL A 489 13.92 6.80 7.62
CA VAL A 489 14.04 6.92 6.16
C VAL A 489 13.11 5.95 5.46
N ALA A 490 12.23 6.48 4.59
CA ALA A 490 11.50 5.69 3.62
C ALA A 490 12.19 5.74 2.26
N MET A 491 12.22 4.61 1.54
CA MET A 491 12.67 4.54 0.14
C MET A 491 11.50 4.14 -0.74
N VAL A 492 11.28 4.88 -1.82
CA VAL A 492 10.25 4.61 -2.84
C VAL A 492 10.92 4.24 -4.14
N GLY A 493 10.58 3.09 -4.70
CA GLY A 493 11.17 2.58 -5.93
C GLY A 493 10.24 1.61 -6.67
N ASP A 494 10.62 1.24 -7.91
CA ASP A 494 9.93 0.20 -8.70
C ASP A 494 10.34 -1.23 -8.31
N GLY A 495 11.44 -1.34 -7.56
CA GLY A 495 11.95 -2.56 -6.94
C GLY A 495 12.75 -3.50 -7.81
N ILE A 496 12.89 -3.26 -9.09
CA ILE A 496 13.71 -4.12 -9.96
C ILE A 496 15.19 -3.85 -9.69
N ASN A 497 15.59 -2.58 -9.63
CA ASN A 497 16.96 -2.14 -9.41
C ASN A 497 17.24 -1.75 -7.95
N ASP A 498 16.20 -1.47 -7.18
CA ASP A 498 16.26 -0.84 -5.86
C ASP A 498 15.97 -1.79 -4.70
N ALA A 499 15.76 -3.10 -4.96
CA ALA A 499 15.39 -4.08 -3.95
C ALA A 499 16.28 -4.04 -2.70
N ALA A 500 17.61 -3.87 -2.87
CA ALA A 500 18.55 -3.80 -1.76
C ALA A 500 18.43 -2.49 -0.95
N ALA A 501 18.07 -1.37 -1.60
CA ALA A 501 17.84 -0.09 -0.95
C ALA A 501 16.48 -0.08 -0.21
N LEU A 502 15.43 -0.65 -0.85
CA LEU A 502 14.11 -0.84 -0.25
C LEU A 502 14.17 -1.71 1.03
N ALA A 503 14.95 -2.82 0.98
CA ALA A 503 15.13 -3.71 2.13
C ALA A 503 15.89 -3.05 3.28
N LEU A 504 16.81 -2.12 3.01
CA LEU A 504 17.63 -1.45 4.03
C LEU A 504 16.90 -0.29 4.69
N ALA A 505 16.04 0.42 3.97
CA ALA A 505 15.27 1.53 4.50
C ALA A 505 14.40 1.11 5.68
N ASP A 506 14.08 2.04 6.59
CA ASP A 506 13.16 1.77 7.70
C ASP A 506 11.76 1.39 7.20
N VAL A 507 11.38 1.99 6.04
CA VAL A 507 10.17 1.67 5.31
C VAL A 507 10.49 1.60 3.81
N GLY A 508 10.58 0.41 3.24
CA GLY A 508 10.68 0.21 1.80
C GLY A 508 9.29 0.24 1.16
N ILE A 509 9.11 1.03 0.10
CA ILE A 509 7.82 1.24 -0.57
C ILE A 509 7.97 0.90 -2.05
N ALA A 510 7.31 -0.17 -2.48
CA ALA A 510 7.27 -0.58 -3.89
C ALA A 510 6.05 0.03 -4.59
N MET A 511 6.23 0.49 -5.83
CA MET A 511 5.18 1.02 -6.70
C MET A 511 4.87 0.07 -7.85
N GLY A 512 3.62 0.15 -8.34
CA GLY A 512 3.25 -0.40 -9.64
C GLY A 512 2.72 -1.84 -9.65
N GLY A 513 2.22 -2.36 -8.51
CA GLY A 513 1.45 -3.63 -8.49
C GLY A 513 2.17 -4.87 -9.04
N GLY A 514 3.42 -4.74 -9.44
CA GLY A 514 4.26 -5.84 -9.90
C GLY A 514 4.57 -6.76 -8.73
N VAL A 515 3.82 -7.85 -8.63
CA VAL A 515 4.13 -8.97 -7.73
C VAL A 515 5.41 -9.61 -8.25
N GLY A 516 6.53 -9.16 -7.76
CA GLY A 516 7.87 -9.61 -8.10
C GLY A 516 8.80 -9.42 -6.91
N ALA A 517 10.09 -9.65 -7.11
CA ALA A 517 11.13 -9.56 -6.06
C ALA A 517 11.09 -8.26 -5.22
N ALA A 518 10.55 -7.17 -5.77
CA ALA A 518 10.34 -5.92 -5.07
C ALA A 518 9.26 -5.98 -4.00
N SER A 519 8.15 -6.63 -4.33
CA SER A 519 7.06 -6.85 -3.40
C SER A 519 7.55 -7.62 -2.18
N ASP A 520 8.40 -8.65 -2.36
CA ASP A 520 8.85 -9.52 -1.26
C ASP A 520 9.70 -8.80 -0.23
N VAL A 521 10.49 -7.80 -0.64
CA VAL A 521 11.41 -7.07 0.26
C VAL A 521 10.83 -5.76 0.79
N SER A 522 9.72 -5.27 0.22
CA SER A 522 9.14 -3.98 0.60
C SER A 522 8.23 -4.09 1.80
N SER A 523 8.24 -3.08 2.65
CA SER A 523 7.34 -2.96 3.82
C SER A 523 5.94 -2.47 3.43
N VAL A 524 5.85 -1.69 2.36
CA VAL A 524 4.61 -1.14 1.80
C VAL A 524 4.58 -1.41 0.31
N VAL A 525 3.42 -1.83 -0.23
CA VAL A 525 3.22 -2.00 -1.67
C VAL A 525 2.03 -1.16 -2.10
N LEU A 526 2.24 -0.29 -3.09
CA LEU A 526 1.23 0.53 -3.72
C LEU A 526 0.77 -0.17 -5.01
N MET A 527 -0.44 -0.69 -5.02
CA MET A 527 -0.96 -1.52 -6.11
C MET A 527 -1.35 -0.71 -7.35
N GLY A 528 -1.73 0.55 -7.16
CA GLY A 528 -2.03 1.47 -8.25
C GLY A 528 -0.76 2.10 -8.84
N ASN A 529 -0.96 2.74 -9.99
CA ASN A 529 0.14 3.37 -10.73
C ASN A 529 0.26 4.89 -10.46
N ARG A 530 -0.34 5.37 -9.35
CA ARG A 530 -0.32 6.79 -8.95
C ARG A 530 0.54 7.00 -7.72
N LEU A 531 1.43 7.99 -7.80
CA LEU A 531 2.30 8.37 -6.69
C LEU A 531 1.50 8.95 -5.50
N SER A 532 0.31 9.51 -5.75
CA SER A 532 -0.60 10.02 -4.71
C SER A 532 -1.00 8.97 -3.68
N GLN A 533 -1.00 7.67 -4.03
CA GLN A 533 -1.21 6.58 -3.08
C GLN A 533 -0.19 6.55 -1.93
N LEU A 534 1.02 7.09 -2.15
CA LEU A 534 2.03 7.25 -1.10
C LEU A 534 1.53 8.19 0.02
N VAL A 535 0.92 9.32 -0.37
CA VAL A 535 0.36 10.28 0.60
C VAL A 535 -0.83 9.67 1.33
N ASP A 536 -1.68 8.94 0.62
CA ASP A 536 -2.82 8.23 1.22
C ASP A 536 -2.37 7.16 2.23
N ALA A 537 -1.31 6.41 1.91
CA ALA A 537 -0.74 5.41 2.81
C ALA A 537 -0.09 6.04 4.05
N LEU A 538 0.61 7.17 3.90
CA LEU A 538 1.19 7.93 5.00
C LEU A 538 0.10 8.50 5.92
N GLU A 539 -0.97 9.08 5.34
CA GLU A 539 -2.08 9.62 6.11
C GLU A 539 -2.84 8.52 6.87
N LEU A 540 -3.07 7.38 6.22
CA LEU A 540 -3.66 6.20 6.85
C LEU A 540 -2.82 5.71 8.03
N SER A 541 -1.49 5.67 7.88
CA SER A 541 -0.57 5.28 8.94
C SER A 541 -0.63 6.26 10.12
N LYS A 542 -0.60 7.56 9.86
CA LYS A 542 -0.71 8.63 10.89
C LYS A 542 -2.04 8.56 11.65
N GLU A 543 -3.16 8.42 10.95
CA GLU A 543 -4.48 8.35 11.60
C GLU A 543 -4.68 7.03 12.36
N THR A 544 -4.12 5.92 11.87
CA THR A 544 -4.13 4.64 12.59
C THR A 544 -3.34 4.76 13.89
N MET A 545 -2.12 5.31 13.85
CA MET A 545 -1.29 5.49 15.04
C MET A 545 -1.87 6.53 16.01
N ARG A 546 -2.52 7.57 15.49
CA ARG A 546 -3.28 8.51 16.31
C ARG A 546 -4.42 7.81 17.06
N THR A 547 -5.15 6.93 16.38
CA THR A 547 -6.21 6.12 16.99
C THR A 547 -5.65 5.18 18.06
N VAL A 548 -4.50 4.53 17.81
CA VAL A 548 -3.79 3.72 18.81
C VAL A 548 -3.44 4.56 20.04
N LYS A 549 -2.82 5.73 19.86
CA LYS A 549 -2.44 6.63 20.96
C LYS A 549 -3.69 7.07 21.76
N GLN A 550 -4.82 7.39 21.09
CA GLN A 550 -6.09 7.73 21.75
C GLN A 550 -6.65 6.55 22.58
N ASN A 551 -6.64 5.34 22.01
CA ASN A 551 -7.10 4.15 22.68
C ASN A 551 -6.28 3.82 23.94
N LEU A 552 -4.96 3.94 23.85
CA LEU A 552 -4.05 3.76 24.98
C LEU A 552 -4.31 4.79 26.07
N TRP A 553 -4.44 6.07 25.71
CA TRP A 553 -4.79 7.13 26.66
C TRP A 553 -6.12 6.88 27.34
N TRP A 554 -7.14 6.45 26.61
CA TRP A 554 -8.44 6.10 27.18
C TRP A 554 -8.34 4.96 28.18
N ALA A 555 -7.60 3.89 27.83
CA ALA A 555 -7.39 2.73 28.69
C ALA A 555 -6.63 3.10 29.99
N PHE A 556 -5.63 3.99 29.91
CA PHE A 556 -4.92 4.49 31.09
C PHE A 556 -5.79 5.39 31.97
N LEU A 557 -6.48 6.35 31.37
CA LEU A 557 -7.34 7.30 32.11
C LEU A 557 -8.43 6.57 32.87
N TYR A 558 -9.06 5.58 32.26
CA TYR A 558 -10.05 4.73 32.87
C TYR A 558 -9.53 4.07 34.16
N ASN A 559 -8.33 3.51 34.14
CA ASN A 559 -7.72 2.88 35.31
C ASN A 559 -7.29 3.90 36.38
N ILE A 560 -6.73 5.04 35.98
CA ILE A 560 -6.32 6.12 36.92
C ILE A 560 -7.52 6.61 37.73
N VAL A 561 -8.68 6.76 37.11
CA VAL A 561 -9.91 7.22 37.79
C VAL A 561 -10.61 6.06 38.50
N GLY A 562 -10.68 4.90 37.87
CA GLY A 562 -11.46 3.77 38.38
C GLY A 562 -10.86 3.11 39.60
N LEU A 563 -9.51 2.97 39.65
CA LEU A 563 -8.83 2.30 40.78
C LEU A 563 -9.05 2.96 42.14
N PRO A 564 -8.88 4.30 42.32
CA PRO A 564 -9.17 4.96 43.58
C PRO A 564 -10.65 4.80 44.02
N VAL A 565 -11.56 4.89 43.03
CA VAL A 565 -13.01 4.73 43.31
C VAL A 565 -13.32 3.30 43.79
N ALA A 566 -12.74 2.30 43.10
CA ALA A 566 -12.87 0.88 43.50
C ALA A 566 -12.22 0.57 44.83
N ALA A 567 -11.10 1.23 45.17
CA ALA A 567 -10.45 1.12 46.46
C ALA A 567 -11.24 1.81 47.60
N GLY A 568 -12.37 2.45 47.31
CA GLY A 568 -13.23 3.06 48.31
C GLY A 568 -12.92 4.50 48.68
N ALA A 569 -12.18 5.25 47.82
CA ALA A 569 -11.83 6.64 48.09
C ALA A 569 -13.05 7.56 48.24
N LEU A 570 -14.17 7.25 47.58
CA LEU A 570 -15.42 8.02 47.65
C LEU A 570 -16.31 7.61 48.82
N LEU A 571 -16.07 6.46 49.45
CA LEU A 571 -16.92 5.89 50.48
C LEU A 571 -17.07 6.82 51.70
N PRO A 572 -16.01 7.47 52.25
CA PRO A 572 -16.13 8.37 53.39
C PRO A 572 -16.90 9.65 53.09
N VAL A 573 -16.88 10.10 51.81
CA VAL A 573 -17.47 11.41 51.43
C VAL A 573 -18.90 11.26 50.93
N THR A 574 -19.16 10.32 50.05
CA THR A 574 -20.46 10.15 49.36
C THR A 574 -21.25 8.95 49.85
N GLY A 575 -20.62 8.04 50.60
CA GLY A 575 -21.21 6.78 50.99
C GLY A 575 -21.41 5.78 49.84
N THR A 576 -20.94 6.11 48.65
CA THR A 576 -21.08 5.24 47.48
C THR A 576 -19.86 4.34 47.34
N MET A 577 -20.08 3.06 46.98
CA MET A 577 -19.03 2.11 46.71
C MET A 577 -19.23 1.48 45.32
N LEU A 578 -18.14 1.09 44.71
CA LEU A 578 -18.15 0.35 43.45
C LEU A 578 -18.21 -1.13 43.77
N THR A 579 -19.31 -1.80 43.41
CA THR A 579 -19.39 -3.25 43.57
C THR A 579 -18.60 -3.95 42.47
N PRO A 580 -18.10 -5.21 42.67
CA PRO A 580 -17.40 -5.99 41.66
C PRO A 580 -18.20 -6.14 40.36
N SER A 581 -19.52 -6.25 40.42
CA SER A 581 -20.40 -6.36 39.26
C SER A 581 -20.40 -5.07 38.43
N ILE A 582 -20.52 -3.90 39.07
CA ILE A 582 -20.46 -2.58 38.41
C ILE A 582 -19.06 -2.36 37.84
N ALA A 583 -18.00 -2.74 38.56
CA ALA A 583 -16.64 -2.69 38.09
C ALA A 583 -16.46 -3.52 36.79
N GLY A 584 -17.03 -4.73 36.75
CA GLY A 584 -17.02 -5.59 35.55
C GLY A 584 -17.77 -4.99 34.35
N ALA A 585 -18.93 -4.37 34.60
CA ALA A 585 -19.70 -3.68 33.55
C ALA A 585 -18.93 -2.49 32.97
N LEU A 586 -18.32 -1.65 33.83
CA LEU A 586 -17.48 -0.52 33.41
C LEU A 586 -16.25 -0.97 32.61
N MET A 587 -15.60 -2.07 33.01
CA MET A 587 -14.51 -2.69 32.28
C MET A 587 -14.94 -3.11 30.85
N GLY A 588 -16.09 -3.76 30.73
CA GLY A 588 -16.67 -4.13 29.43
C GLY A 588 -16.93 -2.90 28.56
N PHE A 589 -17.50 -1.82 29.16
CA PHE A 589 -17.74 -0.56 28.45
C PHE A 589 -16.45 0.10 27.95
N SER A 590 -15.37 0.08 28.75
CA SER A 590 -14.06 0.60 28.32
C SER A 590 -13.53 -0.14 27.10
N SER A 591 -13.62 -1.46 27.07
CA SER A 591 -13.19 -2.29 25.93
C SER A 591 -14.03 -2.00 24.68
N VAL A 592 -15.35 -1.88 24.83
CA VAL A 592 -16.26 -1.53 23.72
C VAL A 592 -15.96 -0.13 23.16
N SER A 593 -15.63 0.84 24.02
CA SER A 593 -15.28 2.20 23.62
C SER A 593 -14.01 2.24 22.76
N VAL A 594 -12.97 1.50 23.14
CA VAL A 594 -11.73 1.35 22.38
C VAL A 594 -11.99 0.74 20.99
N MET A 595 -12.82 -0.31 20.92
CA MET A 595 -13.19 -0.92 19.65
C MET A 595 -14.03 0.02 18.77
N ALA A 596 -14.99 0.73 19.36
CA ALA A 596 -15.80 1.71 18.64
C ALA A 596 -14.93 2.83 18.05
N ASN A 597 -13.94 3.36 18.81
CA ASN A 597 -13.01 4.35 18.30
C ASN A 597 -12.14 3.80 17.13
N SER A 598 -11.70 2.53 17.23
CA SER A 598 -10.98 1.87 16.13
C SER A 598 -11.85 1.72 14.87
N LEU A 599 -13.11 1.33 15.00
CA LEU A 599 -14.04 1.23 13.87
C LEU A 599 -14.39 2.60 13.25
N LEU A 600 -14.42 3.67 14.07
CA LEU A 600 -14.63 5.04 13.59
C LEU A 600 -13.49 5.55 12.69
N LEU A 601 -12.29 4.96 12.75
CA LEU A 601 -11.20 5.26 11.82
C LEU A 601 -11.67 5.13 10.36
N ARG A 602 -12.47 4.11 10.05
CA ARG A 602 -13.04 3.90 8.72
C ARG A 602 -13.94 5.07 8.27
N ALA A 603 -14.80 5.55 9.14
CA ALA A 603 -15.69 6.67 8.83
C ALA A 603 -14.90 7.99 8.65
N ARG A 604 -13.88 8.22 9.49
CA ARG A 604 -13.01 9.41 9.40
C ARG A 604 -12.26 9.46 8.07
N MET A 605 -11.69 8.33 7.64
CA MET A 605 -10.95 8.22 6.37
C MET A 605 -11.87 8.31 5.14
N SER A 606 -13.11 7.81 5.21
CA SER A 606 -14.07 7.94 4.12
C SER A 606 -14.54 9.39 3.93
N SER A 607 -14.79 10.12 5.00
CA SER A 607 -15.25 11.52 4.94
C SER A 607 -14.20 12.45 4.33
N ARG A 608 -12.90 12.23 4.57
CA ARG A 608 -11.82 13.06 4.03
C ARG A 608 -11.65 12.89 2.53
N HIS A 609 -11.77 11.68 2.01
CA HIS A 609 -11.71 11.45 0.56
C HIS A 609 -12.82 12.20 -0.21
N HIS A 610 -14.02 12.30 0.36
CA HIS A 610 -15.10 13.07 -0.25
C HIS A 610 -14.85 14.58 -0.26
N VAL A 611 -14.10 15.11 0.69
CA VAL A 611 -13.73 16.54 0.74
C VAL A 611 -12.62 16.84 -0.27
N GLN A 612 -11.58 16.02 -0.35
CA GLN A 612 -10.47 16.20 -1.30
C GLN A 612 -10.90 16.04 -2.77
N SER A 613 -11.86 15.16 -3.06
CA SER A 613 -12.42 15.03 -4.42
C SER A 613 -13.31 16.22 -4.84
N ARG A 614 -13.84 17.00 -3.90
CA ARG A 614 -14.60 18.23 -4.16
C ARG A 614 -13.72 19.47 -4.34
N GLU A 615 -12.50 19.48 -3.80
CA GLU A 615 -11.55 20.61 -3.91
C GLU A 615 -10.67 20.57 -5.16
N LYS A 616 -10.81 19.58 -6.05
CA LYS A 616 -10.16 19.64 -7.37
C LYS A 616 -10.86 20.73 -8.18
N PRO A 617 -10.21 21.87 -8.48
CA PRO A 617 -10.82 22.89 -9.35
C PRO A 617 -11.02 22.26 -10.72
N HIS A 618 -12.24 22.27 -11.19
CA HIS A 618 -12.54 22.19 -12.62
C HIS A 618 -11.80 23.36 -13.29
N ASN A 619 -10.62 23.12 -13.83
CA ASN A 619 -10.01 24.03 -14.76
C ASN A 619 -10.86 24.01 -16.05
N THR A 620 -11.89 24.80 -16.04
CA THR A 620 -12.59 25.23 -17.24
C THR A 620 -11.57 26.04 -18.04
N ILE A 621 -11.09 25.48 -19.13
CA ILE A 621 -10.40 26.23 -20.17
C ILE A 621 -11.44 27.15 -20.77
N SER A 622 -11.49 28.38 -20.28
CA SER A 622 -12.20 29.50 -20.95
C SER A 622 -11.20 30.17 -21.88
N GLY A 623 -11.43 30.05 -23.16
CA GLY A 623 -10.78 30.91 -24.11
C GLY A 623 -10.46 30.28 -25.47
N VAL A 624 -11.46 29.98 -26.28
CA VAL A 624 -11.47 30.28 -27.72
C VAL A 624 -12.94 30.46 -28.11
N SER A 625 -13.33 31.66 -28.41
CA SER A 625 -14.54 32.01 -29.13
C SER A 625 -14.30 31.77 -30.63
N ASP A 626 -15.21 31.08 -31.29
CA ASP A 626 -16.04 31.56 -32.41
C ASP A 626 -16.59 30.38 -33.23
N GLY A 627 -17.90 30.39 -33.35
CA GLY A 627 -18.65 30.16 -34.59
C GLY A 627 -18.81 28.74 -35.08
N ALA A 628 -19.96 28.15 -34.81
CA ALA A 628 -20.88 27.63 -35.84
C ALA A 628 -21.97 26.73 -35.24
N ASP A 629 -23.18 27.22 -35.35
CA ASP A 629 -24.47 26.58 -35.64
C ASP A 629 -24.97 25.34 -34.86
N GLU A 630 -26.11 25.65 -34.25
CA GLU A 630 -27.20 24.81 -33.77
C GLU A 630 -27.47 23.55 -34.62
N VAL A 631 -27.51 22.39 -33.94
CA VAL A 631 -28.51 21.37 -34.24
C VAL A 631 -29.03 20.77 -32.92
N GLU A 632 -30.19 21.25 -32.56
CA GLU A 632 -31.09 20.69 -31.56
C GLU A 632 -31.52 19.28 -31.96
N GLN A 633 -31.25 18.25 -31.11
CA GLN A 633 -32.06 17.04 -31.10
C GLN A 633 -32.35 16.59 -29.67
N SER A 634 -33.61 16.83 -29.32
CA SER A 634 -34.34 16.42 -28.14
C SER A 634 -34.35 14.90 -27.93
N TYR A 635 -34.03 14.45 -26.69
CA TYR A 635 -34.43 13.13 -26.18
C TYR A 635 -35.34 13.30 -24.97
N PRO A 636 -36.45 12.51 -24.88
CA PRO A 636 -37.48 12.70 -23.87
C PRO A 636 -37.12 12.00 -22.55
N SER A 637 -37.41 12.71 -21.48
CA SER A 637 -37.48 12.23 -20.11
C SER A 637 -38.56 11.17 -19.93
N LYS A 638 -38.19 9.94 -19.52
CA LYS A 638 -39.05 9.03 -18.73
C LYS A 638 -38.20 7.87 -18.25
N TRP A 639 -38.04 7.80 -16.94
CA TRP A 639 -38.05 6.65 -16.03
C TRP A 639 -37.56 7.13 -14.67
N ARG A 640 -38.51 7.66 -13.91
CA ARG A 640 -38.42 7.69 -12.45
C ARG A 640 -39.47 6.71 -11.93
N SER A 641 -39.10 6.01 -10.88
CA SER A 641 -39.92 5.14 -10.02
C SER A 641 -40.21 3.70 -10.55
N THR A 642 -39.48 2.72 -10.08
CA THR A 642 -39.93 1.71 -9.06
C THR A 642 -38.70 1.12 -8.39
#